data_c55b74837a7df8335b5b518c1826cb65
#
_entry.id   c55b74837a7df8335b5b518c1826cb65
#
_cell.length_a   1.000
_cell.length_b   1.000
_cell.length_c   1.000
_cell.angle_alpha   90.00
_cell.angle_beta   90.00
_cell.angle_gamma   90.00
#
_symmetry.space_group_name_H-M   'P 1'
#
loop_
_entity.id
_entity.type
_entity.pdbx_description
1 polymer ?
#
loop_
_entity_poly.entity_id
_entity_poly.type
_entity_poly.pdbx_seq_one_letter_code
_entity_poly.pdbx_strand_id
1 'polypeptide(L)'
;MNKSLLIICTVLIAFIGCDDSKTQEQNIEHAEDHYHPKGKVPSEHTIKILEAAKADLPFDDTRDFDEAKKGFLAGPLSPQIMADAGHVAWDHDSYNFIDEKDEYSSIHPSTLRQSKLVNLTGLFEVLPDKIYQVRNYDLSNATFVRGKTGWIVFDPCLAVESGRAALELINASLGEIPVSAVVYSHNHADHFGGVRGFVSEADIESGKVEIVAPVDFMEEAIAENVYAGPAMNRRGQFQYGVVLNKSPYGHVGQGLGQNISNGYVSLLAPTKYITEDIEEYTVDGIKMVFQNTPDAEAPAEMNTYIPEWNALWMAENITGVFHNIYTLRGCPVRDALQWSNYINESLYLFGSEAEVMFASHHWPRWGNERIQEVMKGQRDLYANINNQTLHHANQGVTINEIHNVYETPKSISDQWYNRGYHGSPENNSRGVINFYLGHHDTNPTTMIPLSPSESAPLYVEMMGGAKPIIKKGVELFNEGKYLEATEILDKLVHAEPKNQEAKDLLADCFEQLGYQQENPGLRNSFLNGAYELRSGMSEELAVNTMSLDLAKAMGTGLFFEFVAIMVDSKKAEGMGFIINLITPENGEKYVIEMSNATLTNIEGYQAKDADLTLTISRMGLALAMTGKKTLKDQIADGDAKAVGNVDVLTQLASTLVHFSNDFEILPGTKTAKTEMDSEDFEVDFYENMHE
;
A
#
# COMPACT_ATOMS: atom_id res chain seq x y z
N MET A 1 64.94 20.52 -69.75
CA MET A 1 64.40 21.20 -68.55
C MET A 1 62.89 21.15 -68.68
N ASN A 2 62.25 20.22 -68.10
CA ASN A 2 60.81 20.30 -67.73
C ASN A 2 60.44 19.08 -66.92
N LYS A 3 60.01 19.29 -65.74
CA LYS A 3 59.58 18.26 -64.81
C LYS A 3 58.08 17.95 -65.09
N SER A 4 57.80 16.75 -65.46
CA SER A 4 56.44 16.20 -65.57
C SER A 4 55.94 15.79 -64.20
N LEU A 5 54.76 16.27 -63.82
CA LEU A 5 54.04 15.88 -62.61
C LEU A 5 53.06 14.75 -62.96
N LEU A 6 53.24 13.59 -62.36
CA LEU A 6 52.39 12.43 -62.55
C LEU A 6 51.29 12.48 -61.48
N ILE A 7 50.02 12.65 -61.92
CA ILE A 7 48.86 12.55 -61.05
C ILE A 7 48.38 11.10 -61.06
N ILE A 8 48.49 10.44 -59.92
CA ILE A 8 47.90 9.10 -59.69
C ILE A 8 46.52 9.32 -59.12
N CYS A 9 45.48 9.03 -59.93
CA CYS A 9 44.09 8.90 -59.47
C CYS A 9 43.91 7.53 -58.83
N THR A 10 43.84 7.49 -57.50
CA THR A 10 43.42 6.32 -56.78
C THR A 10 41.90 6.31 -56.72
N VAL A 11 41.26 5.41 -57.41
CA VAL A 11 39.84 5.16 -57.30
C VAL A 11 39.60 4.32 -56.04
N LEU A 12 39.02 4.91 -55.00
CA LEU A 12 38.53 4.21 -53.84
C LEU A 12 37.14 3.65 -54.18
N ILE A 13 37.06 2.36 -54.36
CA ILE A 13 35.76 1.62 -54.42
C ILE A 13 35.33 1.48 -52.95
N ALA A 14 34.36 2.25 -52.52
CA ALA A 14 33.69 2.07 -51.25
C ALA A 14 32.73 0.89 -51.44
N PHE A 15 33.01 -0.25 -50.79
CA PHE A 15 32.03 -1.31 -50.54
C PHE A 15 31.07 -0.75 -49.49
N ILE A 16 29.87 -0.40 -49.89
CA ILE A 16 28.75 -0.19 -48.97
C ILE A 16 28.25 -1.61 -48.64
N GLY A 17 28.75 -2.20 -47.59
CA GLY A 17 28.13 -3.34 -46.92
C GLY A 17 26.97 -2.76 -46.08
N CYS A 18 25.77 -3.04 -46.51
CA CYS A 18 24.61 -2.86 -45.60
C CYS A 18 24.76 -3.89 -44.49
N ASP A 19 25.13 -3.43 -43.33
CA ASP A 19 25.05 -4.20 -42.11
C ASP A 19 23.69 -3.86 -41.47
N ASP A 20 22.68 -4.66 -41.82
CA ASP A 20 21.31 -4.50 -41.30
C ASP A 20 21.20 -4.69 -39.77
N SER A 21 22.29 -5.07 -39.12
CA SER A 21 22.32 -5.24 -37.66
C SER A 21 22.60 -3.96 -36.88
N LYS A 22 23.11 -2.91 -37.53
CA LYS A 22 23.41 -1.64 -36.84
C LYS A 22 22.28 -0.60 -36.88
N THR A 23 21.25 -0.81 -37.70
CA THR A 23 20.16 0.14 -37.83
C THR A 23 19.08 -0.04 -36.77
N GLN A 24 19.04 -1.16 -36.05
CA GLN A 24 18.10 -1.35 -34.94
C GLN A 24 18.62 -0.83 -33.59
N GLU A 25 19.92 -0.73 -33.37
CA GLU A 25 20.49 -0.17 -32.14
C GLU A 25 20.53 1.37 -32.11
N GLN A 26 20.37 2.06 -33.23
CA GLN A 26 20.50 3.51 -33.33
C GLN A 26 19.19 4.31 -33.19
N ASN A 27 18.02 3.64 -33.08
CA ASN A 27 16.71 4.31 -32.93
C ASN A 27 16.01 4.06 -31.60
N ILE A 28 16.69 3.52 -30.61
CA ILE A 28 16.18 3.53 -29.23
C ILE A 28 16.78 4.77 -28.58
N GLU A 29 16.04 5.89 -28.60
CA GLU A 29 16.33 6.99 -27.69
C GLU A 29 16.34 6.40 -26.28
N HIS A 30 17.50 6.35 -25.68
CA HIS A 30 17.69 6.01 -24.29
C HIS A 30 17.05 7.14 -23.50
N ALA A 31 15.91 6.85 -22.87
CA ALA A 31 15.34 7.81 -21.94
C ALA A 31 16.29 7.88 -20.73
N GLU A 32 16.93 9.02 -20.53
CA GLU A 32 17.84 9.25 -19.40
C GLU A 32 17.16 8.90 -18.04
N ASP A 33 15.82 9.03 -17.99
CA ASP A 33 15.00 8.75 -16.80
C ASP A 33 14.55 7.29 -16.65
N HIS A 34 14.95 6.39 -17.58
CA HIS A 34 14.60 4.98 -17.45
C HIS A 34 15.57 4.30 -16.48
N TYR A 35 15.03 3.49 -15.55
CA TYR A 35 15.83 2.80 -14.53
C TYR A 35 16.89 1.83 -15.09
N HIS A 36 16.70 1.32 -16.30
CA HIS A 36 17.58 0.32 -16.91
C HIS A 36 17.89 0.64 -18.37
N PRO A 37 19.17 0.41 -18.82
CA PRO A 37 19.58 0.70 -20.20
C PRO A 37 18.81 -0.05 -21.28
N LYS A 38 18.22 -1.20 -20.97
CA LYS A 38 17.36 -2.00 -21.88
C LYS A 38 15.88 -1.63 -21.78
N GLY A 39 15.51 -0.67 -20.91
CA GLY A 39 14.13 -0.26 -20.73
C GLY A 39 13.53 0.26 -22.04
N LYS A 40 12.29 -0.10 -22.33
CA LYS A 40 11.62 0.27 -23.58
C LYS A 40 10.78 1.53 -23.40
N VAL A 41 10.88 2.41 -24.39
CA VAL A 41 9.91 3.50 -24.56
C VAL A 41 8.55 2.91 -25.01
N PRO A 42 7.46 3.68 -24.86
CA PRO A 42 6.15 3.24 -25.37
C PRO A 42 6.18 2.93 -26.86
N SER A 43 5.63 1.80 -27.22
CA SER A 43 5.48 1.40 -28.63
C SER A 43 4.37 2.21 -29.30
N GLU A 44 4.30 2.17 -30.64
CA GLU A 44 3.18 2.76 -31.38
C GLU A 44 1.82 2.17 -30.97
N HIS A 45 1.77 0.90 -30.57
CA HIS A 45 0.54 0.26 -30.08
C HIS A 45 0.10 0.84 -28.75
N THR A 46 1.03 1.01 -27.81
CA THR A 46 0.79 1.67 -26.52
C THR A 46 0.32 3.10 -26.71
N ILE A 47 1.01 3.88 -27.55
CA ILE A 47 0.62 5.26 -27.84
C ILE A 47 -0.82 5.33 -28.40
N LYS A 48 -1.18 4.47 -29.35
CA LYS A 48 -2.55 4.43 -29.91
C LYS A 48 -3.62 4.10 -28.86
N ILE A 49 -3.31 3.21 -27.92
CA ILE A 49 -4.23 2.88 -26.81
C ILE A 49 -4.44 4.10 -25.93
N LEU A 50 -3.37 4.82 -25.58
CA LEU A 50 -3.46 6.02 -24.74
C LEU A 50 -4.17 7.18 -25.45
N GLU A 51 -3.94 7.35 -26.77
CA GLU A 51 -4.68 8.32 -27.58
C GLU A 51 -6.19 7.99 -27.65
N ALA A 52 -6.55 6.72 -27.81
CA ALA A 52 -7.93 6.28 -27.80
C ALA A 52 -8.59 6.50 -26.43
N ALA A 53 -7.90 6.15 -25.33
CA ALA A 53 -8.37 6.43 -23.97
C ALA A 53 -8.59 7.92 -23.77
N LYS A 54 -7.68 8.79 -24.20
CA LYS A 54 -7.82 10.24 -24.10
C LYS A 54 -9.07 10.74 -24.83
N ALA A 55 -9.37 10.21 -25.99
CA ALA A 55 -10.53 10.63 -26.80
C ALA A 55 -11.89 10.29 -26.15
N ASP A 56 -11.95 9.28 -25.29
CA ASP A 56 -13.17 8.82 -24.60
C ASP A 56 -13.36 9.43 -23.21
N LEU A 57 -12.36 10.14 -22.65
CA LEU A 57 -12.38 10.69 -21.30
C LEU A 57 -13.01 12.09 -21.25
N PRO A 58 -13.74 12.44 -20.17
CA PRO A 58 -14.50 13.70 -20.05
C PRO A 58 -13.61 14.89 -19.62
N PHE A 59 -12.54 15.20 -20.37
CA PHE A 59 -11.61 16.27 -20.04
C PHE A 59 -12.22 17.68 -20.01
N ASP A 60 -13.42 17.86 -20.56
CA ASP A 60 -14.17 19.13 -20.47
C ASP A 60 -14.66 19.42 -19.03
N ASP A 61 -14.76 18.43 -18.16
CA ASP A 61 -15.06 18.60 -16.73
C ASP A 61 -13.78 18.94 -15.96
N THR A 62 -13.61 20.20 -15.64
CA THR A 62 -12.43 20.75 -14.92
C THR A 62 -12.73 21.11 -13.47
N ARG A 63 -13.94 20.80 -12.94
CA ARG A 63 -14.36 21.19 -11.59
C ARG A 63 -13.37 20.77 -10.51
N ASP A 64 -12.76 19.59 -10.64
CA ASP A 64 -11.77 19.10 -9.69
C ASP A 64 -10.54 20.01 -9.55
N PHE A 65 -10.10 20.65 -10.67
CA PHE A 65 -8.95 21.58 -10.62
C PHE A 65 -9.27 22.86 -9.86
N ASP A 66 -10.51 23.35 -9.98
CA ASP A 66 -10.98 24.52 -9.23
C ASP A 66 -11.13 24.18 -7.75
N GLU A 67 -11.74 23.01 -7.45
CA GLU A 67 -11.94 22.51 -6.09
C GLU A 67 -10.60 22.23 -5.41
N ALA A 68 -9.65 21.58 -6.09
CA ALA A 68 -8.34 21.20 -5.54
C ALA A 68 -7.45 22.43 -5.21
N LYS A 69 -7.56 23.51 -5.96
CA LYS A 69 -6.81 24.76 -5.72
C LYS A 69 -7.46 25.68 -4.71
N LYS A 70 -8.76 25.48 -4.43
CA LYS A 70 -9.53 26.36 -3.56
C LYS A 70 -8.96 26.38 -2.13
N GLY A 71 -8.88 27.57 -1.56
CA GLY A 71 -8.43 27.79 -0.18
C GLY A 71 -6.92 27.69 0.05
N PHE A 72 -6.08 27.65 -0.98
CA PHE A 72 -4.62 27.63 -0.82
C PHE A 72 -4.13 28.84 -0.02
N LEU A 73 -3.36 28.59 1.06
CA LEU A 73 -2.82 29.62 1.95
C LEU A 73 -1.29 29.69 1.90
N ALA A 74 -0.60 28.55 1.96
CA ALA A 74 0.85 28.50 2.04
C ALA A 74 1.41 27.21 1.42
N GLY A 75 2.57 27.30 0.78
CA GLY A 75 3.38 26.18 0.33
C GLY A 75 4.25 25.59 1.45
N PRO A 76 5.04 24.55 1.14
CA PRO A 76 5.95 23.93 2.08
C PRO A 76 6.97 24.89 2.66
N LEU A 77 7.34 24.72 3.94
CA LEU A 77 8.41 25.49 4.58
C LEU A 77 9.82 25.05 4.12
N SER A 78 9.95 23.82 3.65
CA SER A 78 11.17 23.24 3.12
C SER A 78 10.83 22.36 1.90
N PRO A 79 11.69 22.23 0.89
CA PRO A 79 11.47 21.30 -0.21
C PRO A 79 11.50 19.83 0.22
N GLN A 80 12.15 19.52 1.35
CA GLN A 80 12.28 18.16 1.87
C GLN A 80 11.94 18.10 3.34
N ILE A 81 11.31 16.99 3.75
CA ILE A 81 11.12 16.58 5.14
C ILE A 81 12.17 15.50 5.42
N MET A 82 13.01 15.75 6.42
CA MET A 82 14.06 14.81 6.82
C MET A 82 13.55 13.88 7.91
N ALA A 83 13.82 12.59 7.77
CA ALA A 83 13.64 11.62 8.84
C ALA A 83 14.63 11.88 9.98
N ASP A 84 14.24 11.54 11.21
CA ASP A 84 15.12 11.66 12.38
C ASP A 84 16.36 10.74 12.24
N ALA A 85 16.28 9.68 11.43
CA ALA A 85 17.39 8.80 11.04
C ALA A 85 18.35 9.40 9.99
N GLY A 86 18.08 10.62 9.47
CA GLY A 86 19.00 11.36 8.61
C GLY A 86 18.78 11.20 7.09
N HIS A 87 17.84 10.38 6.65
CA HIS A 87 17.45 10.27 5.23
C HIS A 87 16.26 11.18 4.90
N VAL A 88 15.90 11.29 3.63
CA VAL A 88 14.73 12.06 3.17
C VAL A 88 13.46 11.23 3.41
N ALA A 89 12.58 11.68 4.30
CA ALA A 89 11.27 11.07 4.52
C ALA A 89 10.26 11.44 3.43
N TRP A 90 10.30 12.70 2.96
CA TRP A 90 9.44 13.21 1.89
C TRP A 90 10.12 14.29 1.08
N ASP A 91 9.96 14.27 -0.24
CA ASP A 91 10.50 15.27 -1.17
C ASP A 91 9.38 15.84 -2.03
N HIS A 92 9.04 17.12 -1.77
CA HIS A 92 7.96 17.82 -2.46
C HIS A 92 8.26 18.08 -3.94
N ASP A 93 9.53 18.10 -4.35
CA ASP A 93 9.96 18.39 -5.72
C ASP A 93 10.08 17.13 -6.59
N SER A 94 10.02 15.94 -6.00
CA SER A 94 10.28 14.68 -6.70
C SER A 94 9.31 14.36 -7.85
N TYR A 95 8.13 14.98 -7.86
CA TYR A 95 7.10 14.83 -8.90
C TYR A 95 6.89 16.06 -9.77
N ASN A 96 7.77 17.07 -9.72
CA ASN A 96 7.63 18.29 -10.52
C ASN A 96 7.56 18.00 -12.03
N PHE A 97 8.16 16.91 -12.50
CA PHE A 97 8.10 16.51 -13.91
C PHE A 97 6.64 16.34 -14.42
N ILE A 98 5.68 16.01 -13.54
CA ILE A 98 4.26 15.81 -13.90
C ILE A 98 3.65 17.09 -14.49
N ASP A 99 4.09 18.25 -14.03
CA ASP A 99 3.59 19.56 -14.46
C ASP A 99 4.37 20.16 -15.65
N GLU A 100 5.49 19.55 -16.06
CA GLU A 100 6.33 20.06 -17.16
C GLU A 100 5.67 19.90 -18.54
N LYS A 101 4.80 18.88 -18.70
CA LYS A 101 4.12 18.57 -19.97
C LYS A 101 2.64 18.33 -19.76
N ASP A 102 1.88 18.64 -20.80
CA ASP A 102 0.45 18.32 -20.83
C ASP A 102 0.18 16.84 -21.09
N GLU A 103 1.11 16.14 -21.74
CA GLU A 103 0.99 14.76 -22.15
C GLU A 103 2.33 14.03 -22.07
N TYR A 104 2.26 12.75 -21.72
CA TYR A 104 3.38 11.81 -21.78
C TYR A 104 2.91 10.53 -22.47
N SER A 105 3.68 10.05 -23.43
CA SER A 105 3.36 8.81 -24.17
C SER A 105 3.44 7.54 -23.29
N SER A 106 4.06 7.63 -22.12
CA SER A 106 4.26 6.53 -21.15
C SER A 106 3.33 6.62 -19.92
N ILE A 107 2.42 7.59 -19.88
CA ILE A 107 1.49 7.75 -18.76
C ILE A 107 0.06 7.81 -19.31
N HIS A 108 -0.83 7.01 -18.73
CA HIS A 108 -2.25 7.07 -19.07
C HIS A 108 -2.80 8.48 -18.81
N PRO A 109 -3.53 9.10 -19.76
CA PRO A 109 -3.93 10.51 -19.66
C PRO A 109 -4.79 10.83 -18.45
N SER A 110 -5.65 9.90 -18.04
CA SER A 110 -6.45 10.00 -16.81
C SER A 110 -5.56 9.99 -15.55
N THR A 111 -4.56 9.12 -15.50
CA THR A 111 -3.58 9.03 -14.40
C THR A 111 -2.75 10.30 -14.30
N LEU A 112 -2.29 10.84 -15.43
CA LEU A 112 -1.55 12.10 -15.45
C LEU A 112 -2.40 13.26 -14.88
N ARG A 113 -3.71 13.34 -15.26
CA ARG A 113 -4.64 14.30 -14.70
C ARG A 113 -4.75 14.16 -13.19
N GLN A 114 -4.94 12.95 -12.68
CA GLN A 114 -5.04 12.68 -11.26
C GLN A 114 -3.73 13.02 -10.53
N SER A 115 -2.59 12.64 -11.09
CA SER A 115 -1.28 12.94 -10.50
C SER A 115 -1.03 14.46 -10.39
N LYS A 116 -1.45 15.27 -11.38
CA LYS A 116 -1.38 16.75 -11.31
C LYS A 116 -2.25 17.30 -10.16
N LEU A 117 -3.41 16.71 -9.90
CA LEU A 117 -4.32 17.17 -8.85
C LEU A 117 -3.78 16.84 -7.45
N VAL A 118 -3.27 15.62 -7.24
CA VAL A 118 -2.71 15.21 -5.94
C VAL A 118 -1.31 15.79 -5.68
N ASN A 119 -0.65 16.35 -6.70
CA ASN A 119 0.63 17.06 -6.55
C ASN A 119 0.47 18.48 -5.96
N LEU A 120 -0.76 18.97 -5.79
CA LEU A 120 -1.01 20.28 -5.17
C LEU A 120 -0.66 20.24 -3.68
N THR A 121 0.46 20.85 -3.33
CA THR A 121 1.12 20.75 -2.03
C THR A 121 0.92 21.99 -1.19
N GLY A 122 0.63 21.84 0.10
CA GLY A 122 0.61 22.92 1.07
C GLY A 122 -0.58 22.95 2.02
N LEU A 123 -0.80 24.11 2.65
CA LEU A 123 -1.91 24.38 3.55
C LEU A 123 -3.08 24.99 2.79
N PHE A 124 -4.26 24.43 3.00
CA PHE A 124 -5.51 24.87 2.37
C PHE A 124 -6.60 25.11 3.42
N GLU A 125 -7.33 26.22 3.30
CA GLU A 125 -8.52 26.49 4.10
C GLU A 125 -9.74 25.79 3.46
N VAL A 126 -10.32 24.85 4.19
CA VAL A 126 -11.51 24.08 3.78
C VAL A 126 -12.80 24.84 4.13
N LEU A 127 -12.87 25.31 5.36
CA LEU A 127 -13.94 26.15 5.87
C LEU A 127 -13.33 27.34 6.62
N PRO A 128 -13.68 28.59 6.27
CA PRO A 128 -13.06 29.80 6.81
C PRO A 128 -13.00 29.81 8.34
N ASP A 129 -11.80 30.00 8.86
CA ASP A 129 -11.48 30.07 10.30
C ASP A 129 -11.82 28.79 11.10
N LYS A 130 -12.16 27.67 10.45
CA LYS A 130 -12.67 26.46 11.09
C LYS A 130 -11.93 25.19 10.74
N ILE A 131 -11.72 24.91 9.45
CA ILE A 131 -11.18 23.64 8.96
C ILE A 131 -10.07 23.93 7.96
N TYR A 132 -8.94 23.27 8.12
CA TYR A 132 -7.78 23.37 7.25
C TYR A 132 -7.25 21.99 6.92
N GLN A 133 -6.60 21.83 5.76
CA GLN A 133 -5.90 20.63 5.35
C GLN A 133 -4.47 20.94 4.93
N VAL A 134 -3.52 20.15 5.42
CA VAL A 134 -2.19 20.05 4.84
C VAL A 134 -2.20 18.84 3.90
N ARG A 135 -1.92 19.10 2.62
CA ARG A 135 -1.99 18.11 1.55
C ARG A 135 -0.63 17.88 0.89
N ASN A 136 -0.38 16.64 0.45
CA ASN A 136 0.86 16.19 -0.19
C ASN A 136 2.11 16.36 0.69
N TYR A 137 1.97 16.07 1.98
CA TYR A 137 3.05 15.89 2.95
C TYR A 137 3.28 14.42 3.27
N ASP A 138 2.31 13.61 2.87
CA ASP A 138 2.26 12.15 2.94
C ASP A 138 1.23 11.63 1.93
N LEU A 139 0.91 10.34 1.97
CA LEU A 139 -0.16 9.74 1.18
C LEU A 139 -1.53 10.33 1.56
N SER A 140 -1.81 10.43 2.86
CA SER A 140 -3.02 11.03 3.43
C SER A 140 -2.88 12.52 3.71
N ASN A 141 -3.99 13.21 3.94
CA ASN A 141 -4.06 14.59 4.36
C ASN A 141 -4.09 14.70 5.89
N ALA A 142 -3.32 15.60 6.48
CA ALA A 142 -3.57 16.02 7.85
C ALA A 142 -4.65 17.10 7.88
N THR A 143 -5.80 16.83 8.52
CA THR A 143 -6.90 17.80 8.64
C THR A 143 -6.96 18.39 10.04
N PHE A 144 -7.04 19.72 10.12
CA PHE A 144 -7.08 20.49 11.37
C PHE A 144 -8.44 21.15 11.54
N VAL A 145 -9.16 20.76 12.56
CA VAL A 145 -10.44 21.34 12.95
C VAL A 145 -10.22 22.24 14.16
N ARG A 146 -10.73 23.49 14.09
CA ARG A 146 -10.58 24.46 15.18
C ARG A 146 -11.49 24.10 16.33
N GLY A 147 -10.93 23.56 17.39
CA GLY A 147 -11.60 23.34 18.66
C GLY A 147 -11.66 24.60 19.52
N LYS A 148 -12.21 24.48 20.71
CA LYS A 148 -12.34 25.57 21.68
C LYS A 148 -10.98 25.97 22.28
N THR A 149 -10.10 25.02 22.52
CA THR A 149 -8.83 25.24 23.20
C THR A 149 -7.61 24.98 22.31
N GLY A 150 -7.77 24.20 21.22
CA GLY A 150 -6.68 23.80 20.35
C GLY A 150 -7.12 23.32 18.99
N TRP A 151 -6.22 22.65 18.29
CA TRP A 151 -6.50 21.90 17.09
C TRP A 151 -7.02 20.49 17.43
N ILE A 152 -8.08 20.07 16.78
CA ILE A 152 -8.49 18.68 16.66
C ILE A 152 -7.91 18.19 15.34
N VAL A 153 -6.97 17.24 15.38
CA VAL A 153 -6.29 16.71 14.20
C VAL A 153 -7.01 15.43 13.75
N PHE A 154 -7.51 15.42 12.53
CA PHE A 154 -8.05 14.24 11.89
C PHE A 154 -6.98 13.64 10.99
N ASP A 155 -6.68 12.36 11.21
CA ASP A 155 -5.71 11.55 10.47
C ASP A 155 -4.30 12.16 10.41
N PRO A 156 -3.43 11.83 11.36
CA PRO A 156 -2.13 12.48 11.53
C PRO A 156 -1.02 11.98 10.59
N CYS A 157 -1.31 11.58 9.34
CA CYS A 157 -0.36 11.05 8.37
C CYS A 157 0.24 9.67 8.72
N LEU A 158 1.13 9.14 7.86
CA LEU A 158 1.86 7.89 8.07
C LEU A 158 3.08 8.07 8.98
N ALA A 159 3.90 9.07 8.70
CA ALA A 159 5.16 9.26 9.41
C ALA A 159 5.12 10.41 10.43
N VAL A 160 5.83 10.23 11.53
CA VAL A 160 6.00 11.25 12.58
C VAL A 160 6.57 12.55 12.02
N GLU A 161 7.51 12.43 11.11
CA GLU A 161 8.18 13.57 10.48
C GLU A 161 7.23 14.35 9.56
N SER A 162 6.38 13.65 8.79
CA SER A 162 5.33 14.26 7.97
C SER A 162 4.29 14.98 8.84
N GLY A 163 3.85 14.34 9.92
CA GLY A 163 2.93 14.94 10.90
C GLY A 163 3.50 16.19 11.54
N ARG A 164 4.76 16.13 11.99
CA ARG A 164 5.48 17.27 12.57
C ARG A 164 5.57 18.43 11.59
N ALA A 165 5.96 18.17 10.35
CA ALA A 165 6.06 19.18 9.30
C ALA A 165 4.70 19.81 8.97
N ALA A 166 3.61 19.03 8.99
CA ALA A 166 2.25 19.54 8.80
C ALA A 166 1.83 20.48 9.93
N LEU A 167 2.12 20.12 11.19
CA LEU A 167 1.86 21.00 12.34
C LEU A 167 2.71 22.28 12.30
N GLU A 168 3.96 22.19 11.89
CA GLU A 168 4.86 23.35 11.72
C GLU A 168 4.31 24.30 10.65
N LEU A 169 3.84 23.79 9.52
CA LEU A 169 3.28 24.61 8.45
C LEU A 169 2.05 25.40 8.90
N ILE A 170 1.08 24.75 9.55
CA ILE A 170 -0.12 25.44 10.00
C ILE A 170 0.20 26.46 11.11
N ASN A 171 1.10 26.14 12.04
CA ASN A 171 1.52 27.06 13.10
C ASN A 171 2.31 28.26 12.55
N ALA A 172 3.16 28.07 11.56
CA ALA A 172 3.85 29.17 10.88
C ALA A 172 2.87 30.10 10.13
N SER A 173 1.78 29.53 9.62
CA SER A 173 0.80 30.28 8.81
C SER A 173 -0.26 30.99 9.64
N LEU A 174 -0.74 30.40 10.74
CA LEU A 174 -1.89 30.87 11.51
C LEU A 174 -1.57 31.23 12.95
N GLY A 175 -0.32 31.05 13.39
CA GLY A 175 0.14 31.20 14.76
C GLY A 175 0.10 29.89 15.54
N GLU A 176 0.91 29.83 16.61
CA GLU A 176 1.01 28.64 17.46
C GLU A 176 -0.29 28.36 18.20
N ILE A 177 -0.85 27.17 17.98
CA ILE A 177 -2.05 26.68 18.63
C ILE A 177 -1.78 25.23 19.03
N PRO A 178 -2.00 24.85 20.31
CA PRO A 178 -1.77 23.49 20.76
C PRO A 178 -2.74 22.52 20.10
N VAL A 179 -2.36 21.24 20.02
CA VAL A 179 -3.29 20.16 19.71
C VAL A 179 -4.06 19.78 20.97
N SER A 180 -5.38 19.75 20.89
CA SER A 180 -6.28 19.39 21.99
C SER A 180 -6.89 17.99 21.84
N ALA A 181 -6.99 17.49 20.60
CA ALA A 181 -7.47 16.13 20.32
C ALA A 181 -6.93 15.60 19.00
N VAL A 182 -6.95 14.28 18.87
CA VAL A 182 -6.70 13.56 17.61
C VAL A 182 -7.91 12.64 17.32
N VAL A 183 -8.33 12.55 16.08
CA VAL A 183 -9.38 11.64 15.62
C VAL A 183 -8.79 10.74 14.53
N TYR A 184 -8.75 9.45 14.81
CA TYR A 184 -8.41 8.44 13.80
C TYR A 184 -9.67 8.04 13.06
N SER A 185 -9.66 8.12 11.73
CA SER A 185 -10.79 7.66 10.93
C SER A 185 -10.91 6.14 10.93
N HIS A 186 -9.77 5.48 10.75
CA HIS A 186 -9.70 4.02 10.63
C HIS A 186 -8.30 3.48 10.92
N ASN A 187 -8.14 2.18 10.84
CA ASN A 187 -6.97 1.43 11.32
C ASN A 187 -5.80 1.31 10.34
N HIS A 188 -5.80 1.97 9.17
CA HIS A 188 -4.64 1.98 8.28
C HIS A 188 -3.55 2.94 8.79
N ALA A 189 -2.28 2.57 8.56
CA ALA A 189 -1.15 3.26 9.17
C ALA A 189 -0.99 4.73 8.75
N ASP A 190 -1.39 5.09 7.54
CA ASP A 190 -1.33 6.47 7.03
C ASP A 190 -2.37 7.41 7.65
N HIS A 191 -3.24 6.91 8.53
CA HIS A 191 -4.23 7.68 9.29
C HIS A 191 -3.92 7.77 10.78
N PHE A 192 -2.88 7.07 11.28
CA PHE A 192 -2.48 7.16 12.68
C PHE A 192 -0.97 7.27 12.89
N GLY A 193 -0.16 6.82 11.93
CA GLY A 193 1.28 6.57 12.12
C GLY A 193 2.09 7.80 12.50
N GLY A 194 1.69 8.99 12.06
CA GLY A 194 2.35 10.26 12.36
C GLY A 194 1.97 10.91 13.68
N VAL A 195 1.14 10.27 14.53
CA VAL A 195 0.55 10.91 15.73
C VAL A 195 1.55 11.52 16.69
N ARG A 196 2.74 10.91 16.88
CA ARG A 196 3.80 11.49 17.72
C ARG A 196 4.44 12.75 17.14
N GLY A 197 4.17 13.07 15.88
CA GLY A 197 4.51 14.37 15.29
C GLY A 197 3.62 15.52 15.79
N PHE A 198 2.45 15.21 16.32
CA PHE A 198 1.46 16.17 16.80
C PHE A 198 1.39 16.24 18.33
N VAL A 199 1.46 15.10 19.01
CA VAL A 199 1.24 14.99 20.45
C VAL A 199 2.23 14.02 21.11
N SER A 200 2.47 14.21 22.40
CA SER A 200 3.29 13.29 23.20
C SER A 200 2.42 12.35 24.04
N GLU A 201 2.98 11.21 24.44
CA GLU A 201 2.35 10.28 25.38
C GLU A 201 2.00 10.94 26.72
N ALA A 202 2.87 11.85 27.21
CA ALA A 202 2.63 12.62 28.44
C ALA A 202 1.44 13.58 28.33
N ASP A 203 1.14 14.14 27.16
CA ASP A 203 -0.04 14.98 26.96
C ASP A 203 -1.34 14.17 27.06
N ILE A 204 -1.32 12.92 26.59
CA ILE A 204 -2.44 11.99 26.69
C ILE A 204 -2.61 11.52 28.14
N GLU A 205 -1.55 11.05 28.80
CA GLU A 205 -1.56 10.60 30.18
C GLU A 205 -2.04 11.68 31.15
N SER A 206 -1.69 12.93 30.87
CA SER A 206 -2.13 14.08 31.70
C SER A 206 -3.57 14.52 31.39
N GLY A 207 -4.23 13.96 30.41
CA GLY A 207 -5.58 14.33 29.98
C GLY A 207 -5.67 15.68 29.25
N LYS A 208 -4.55 16.22 28.76
CA LYS A 208 -4.55 17.44 27.94
C LYS A 208 -5.04 17.19 26.54
N VAL A 209 -4.77 16.00 26.02
CA VAL A 209 -5.14 15.56 24.66
C VAL A 209 -5.94 14.29 24.78
N GLU A 210 -7.07 14.23 24.08
CA GLU A 210 -7.82 13.01 23.88
C GLU A 210 -7.57 12.44 22.46
N ILE A 211 -7.63 11.10 22.34
CA ILE A 211 -7.61 10.41 21.04
C ILE A 211 -8.93 9.66 20.89
N VAL A 212 -9.66 9.98 19.82
CA VAL A 212 -10.95 9.37 19.48
C VAL A 212 -10.74 8.44 18.30
N ALA A 213 -11.30 7.23 18.36
CA ALA A 213 -11.22 6.24 17.28
C ALA A 213 -12.49 5.39 17.20
N PRO A 214 -12.75 4.70 16.08
CA PRO A 214 -13.82 3.72 15.99
C PRO A 214 -13.56 2.53 16.93
N VAL A 215 -14.62 1.80 17.26
CA VAL A 215 -14.52 0.52 17.96
C VAL A 215 -13.58 -0.43 17.21
N ASP A 216 -12.90 -1.31 17.93
CA ASP A 216 -11.94 -2.32 17.41
C ASP A 216 -10.67 -1.75 16.74
N PHE A 217 -10.51 -0.42 16.70
CA PHE A 217 -9.36 0.24 16.07
C PHE A 217 -8.01 -0.37 16.46
N MET A 218 -7.76 -0.57 17.76
CA MET A 218 -6.44 -1.04 18.22
C MET A 218 -6.15 -2.47 17.80
N GLU A 219 -7.14 -3.33 17.82
CA GLU A 219 -7.00 -4.73 17.39
C GLU A 219 -6.69 -4.78 15.90
N GLU A 220 -7.47 -4.08 15.09
CA GLU A 220 -7.35 -4.09 13.63
C GLU A 220 -6.08 -3.38 13.13
N ALA A 221 -5.68 -2.25 13.74
CA ALA A 221 -4.45 -1.54 13.39
C ALA A 221 -3.19 -2.40 13.58
N ILE A 222 -3.22 -3.31 14.54
CA ILE A 222 -2.11 -4.20 14.84
C ILE A 222 -2.21 -5.49 14.02
N ALA A 223 -3.39 -6.12 13.98
CA ALA A 223 -3.62 -7.40 13.33
C ALA A 223 -3.23 -7.37 11.83
N GLU A 224 -3.61 -6.33 11.10
CA GLU A 224 -3.27 -6.20 9.68
C GLU A 224 -1.76 -6.22 9.44
N ASN A 225 -0.97 -5.58 10.29
CA ASN A 225 0.48 -5.49 10.14
C ASN A 225 1.25 -6.69 10.73
N VAL A 226 0.59 -7.56 11.51
CA VAL A 226 1.21 -8.65 12.27
C VAL A 226 1.05 -9.98 11.56
N TYR A 227 -0.18 -10.41 11.27
CA TYR A 227 -0.42 -11.79 10.79
C TYR A 227 0.29 -12.11 9.48
N ALA A 228 0.23 -11.23 8.49
CA ALA A 228 0.85 -11.42 7.19
C ALA A 228 1.81 -10.28 6.80
N GLY A 229 2.31 -9.53 7.78
CA GLY A 229 3.12 -8.33 7.59
C GLY A 229 4.28 -8.50 6.60
N PRO A 230 5.18 -9.49 6.76
CA PRO A 230 6.28 -9.71 5.80
C PRO A 230 5.81 -9.98 4.38
N ALA A 231 4.73 -10.77 4.20
CA ALA A 231 4.16 -11.04 2.89
C ALA A 231 3.53 -9.78 2.28
N MET A 232 2.77 -9.01 3.07
CA MET A 232 2.17 -7.76 2.62
C MET A 232 3.22 -6.71 2.28
N ASN A 233 4.27 -6.56 3.08
CA ASN A 233 5.38 -5.64 2.81
C ASN A 233 6.05 -5.97 1.47
N ARG A 234 6.37 -7.24 1.21
CA ARG A 234 6.97 -7.64 -0.05
C ARG A 234 6.06 -7.41 -1.25
N ARG A 235 4.77 -7.71 -1.12
CA ARG A 235 3.75 -7.44 -2.16
C ARG A 235 3.51 -5.94 -2.33
N GLY A 236 3.58 -5.19 -1.23
CA GLY A 236 3.47 -3.74 -1.21
C GLY A 236 4.55 -3.05 -2.07
N GLN A 237 5.78 -3.60 -2.14
CA GLN A 237 6.82 -3.08 -3.03
C GLN A 237 6.35 -2.99 -4.48
N PHE A 238 5.56 -3.98 -4.94
CA PHE A 238 4.99 -3.99 -6.28
C PHE A 238 3.86 -2.95 -6.43
N GLN A 239 2.90 -2.95 -5.51
CA GLN A 239 1.76 -2.02 -5.59
C GLN A 239 2.20 -0.56 -5.48
N TYR A 240 3.14 -0.27 -4.58
CA TYR A 240 3.62 1.10 -4.34
C TYR A 240 4.82 1.48 -5.21
N GLY A 241 5.39 0.54 -5.97
CA GLY A 241 6.49 0.82 -6.88
C GLY A 241 7.72 1.42 -6.19
N VAL A 242 8.09 0.92 -5.00
CA VAL A 242 9.09 1.52 -4.11
C VAL A 242 10.44 1.68 -4.80
N VAL A 243 10.84 0.71 -5.63
CA VAL A 243 12.12 0.72 -6.36
C VAL A 243 12.11 1.56 -7.64
N LEU A 244 10.95 2.09 -8.03
CA LEU A 244 10.81 2.85 -9.26
C LEU A 244 11.24 4.30 -9.03
N ASN A 245 12.10 4.81 -9.91
CA ASN A 245 12.43 6.24 -9.93
C ASN A 245 11.18 7.09 -10.27
N LYS A 246 11.12 8.31 -9.76
CA LYS A 246 10.06 9.28 -10.02
C LYS A 246 10.31 9.87 -11.39
N SER A 247 9.65 9.33 -12.42
CA SER A 247 9.84 9.71 -13.82
C SER A 247 8.66 9.31 -14.68
N PRO A 248 8.53 9.81 -15.92
CA PRO A 248 7.49 9.39 -16.85
C PRO A 248 7.49 7.88 -17.16
N TYR A 249 8.64 7.22 -17.00
CA TYR A 249 8.81 5.78 -17.26
C TYR A 249 8.73 4.94 -15.98
N GLY A 250 8.67 5.57 -14.82
CA GLY A 250 8.63 4.94 -13.52
C GLY A 250 7.37 5.28 -12.73
N HIS A 251 7.58 5.71 -11.48
CA HIS A 251 6.53 6.03 -10.53
C HIS A 251 5.94 7.42 -10.81
N VAL A 252 4.60 7.49 -10.89
CA VAL A 252 3.87 8.73 -11.20
C VAL A 252 2.82 9.10 -10.14
N GLY A 253 2.65 8.28 -9.10
CA GLY A 253 1.70 8.48 -8.01
C GLY A 253 1.04 7.19 -7.56
N GLN A 254 0.14 7.31 -6.57
CA GLN A 254 -0.65 6.20 -5.99
C GLN A 254 -2.17 6.36 -6.24
N GLY A 255 -2.56 7.44 -6.90
CA GLY A 255 -3.98 7.76 -7.14
C GLY A 255 -4.65 8.46 -5.97
N LEU A 256 -4.44 8.01 -4.73
CA LEU A 256 -4.89 8.65 -3.49
C LEU A 256 -4.02 9.85 -3.11
N GLY A 257 -2.74 9.77 -3.36
CA GLY A 257 -1.70 10.74 -3.12
C GLY A 257 -0.50 10.44 -4.01
N GLN A 258 0.62 11.14 -3.81
CA GLN A 258 1.79 10.93 -4.63
C GLN A 258 2.57 9.68 -4.26
N ASN A 259 2.80 9.46 -2.95
CA ASN A 259 3.60 8.33 -2.46
C ASN A 259 3.33 8.10 -0.97
N ILE A 260 3.95 7.08 -0.40
CA ILE A 260 4.09 6.87 1.05
C ILE A 260 5.37 7.54 1.54
N SER A 261 5.32 8.18 2.71
CA SER A 261 6.51 8.76 3.35
C SER A 261 7.41 7.65 3.93
N ASN A 262 8.72 7.91 3.93
CA ASN A 262 9.72 7.04 4.51
C ASN A 262 10.22 7.60 5.86
N GLY A 263 9.39 7.47 6.91
CA GLY A 263 9.69 7.96 8.25
C GLY A 263 9.26 6.99 9.32
N TYR A 264 9.27 7.44 10.58
CA TYR A 264 8.90 6.60 11.72
C TYR A 264 7.38 6.49 11.85
N VAL A 265 6.86 5.26 11.84
CA VAL A 265 5.44 4.94 12.06
C VAL A 265 5.21 4.72 13.55
N SER A 266 4.43 5.59 14.19
CA SER A 266 4.09 5.53 15.60
C SER A 266 2.65 5.08 15.83
N LEU A 267 2.30 4.80 17.08
CA LEU A 267 0.93 4.55 17.50
C LEU A 267 0.75 5.00 18.95
N LEU A 268 -0.32 5.76 19.20
CA LEU A 268 -0.78 6.09 20.55
C LEU A 268 -2.21 5.59 20.70
N ALA A 269 -2.49 4.88 21.80
CA ALA A 269 -3.78 4.27 22.02
C ALA A 269 -4.89 5.31 22.17
N PRO A 270 -6.09 5.08 21.60
CA PRO A 270 -7.25 5.92 21.81
C PRO A 270 -7.66 5.99 23.29
N THR A 271 -8.13 7.17 23.69
CA THR A 271 -8.69 7.39 25.04
C THR A 271 -10.22 7.32 25.03
N LYS A 272 -10.83 7.46 23.85
CA LYS A 272 -12.28 7.34 23.62
C LYS A 272 -12.52 6.51 22.37
N TYR A 273 -13.38 5.50 22.49
CA TYR A 273 -13.91 4.72 21.36
C TYR A 273 -15.34 5.13 21.07
N ILE A 274 -15.67 5.27 19.79
CA ILE A 274 -17.03 5.40 19.26
C ILE A 274 -17.55 3.98 19.05
N THR A 275 -18.57 3.61 19.84
CA THR A 275 -19.01 2.20 19.94
C THR A 275 -20.40 1.93 19.36
N GLU A 276 -21.22 2.95 19.21
CA GLU A 276 -22.56 2.82 18.62
C GLU A 276 -22.46 3.04 17.09
N ASP A 277 -23.40 2.49 16.33
CA ASP A 277 -23.46 2.71 14.88
C ASP A 277 -23.48 4.20 14.54
N ILE A 278 -24.29 4.99 15.28
CA ILE A 278 -24.31 6.46 15.23
C ILE A 278 -24.14 6.98 16.66
N GLU A 279 -23.09 7.74 16.92
CA GLU A 279 -22.79 8.27 18.25
C GLU A 279 -22.54 9.79 18.19
N GLU A 280 -23.20 10.55 19.08
CA GLU A 280 -22.89 11.95 19.30
C GLU A 280 -21.82 12.08 20.40
N TYR A 281 -20.73 12.76 20.09
CA TYR A 281 -19.69 13.06 21.08
C TYR A 281 -19.16 14.48 20.86
N THR A 282 -18.70 15.12 21.96
CA THR A 282 -18.16 16.47 21.90
C THR A 282 -16.65 16.43 22.12
N VAL A 283 -15.90 16.81 21.10
CA VAL A 283 -14.42 16.85 21.10
C VAL A 283 -14.00 18.32 21.21
N ASP A 284 -13.22 18.68 22.22
CA ASP A 284 -12.77 20.06 22.50
C ASP A 284 -13.86 21.13 22.27
N GLY A 285 -15.07 20.86 22.74
CA GLY A 285 -16.22 21.78 22.67
C GLY A 285 -16.93 21.83 21.32
N ILE A 286 -16.54 21.03 20.34
CA ILE A 286 -17.21 20.87 19.05
C ILE A 286 -18.06 19.61 19.09
N LYS A 287 -19.37 19.76 18.89
CA LYS A 287 -20.29 18.63 18.79
C LYS A 287 -20.09 17.94 17.44
N MET A 288 -19.86 16.64 17.48
CA MET A 288 -19.69 15.77 16.32
C MET A 288 -20.67 14.61 16.37
N VAL A 289 -21.11 14.15 15.20
CA VAL A 289 -21.90 12.93 15.02
C VAL A 289 -21.04 11.96 14.24
N PHE A 290 -20.71 10.85 14.84
CA PHE A 290 -19.90 9.79 14.25
C PHE A 290 -20.80 8.68 13.70
N GLN A 291 -20.47 8.15 12.54
CA GLN A 291 -21.07 6.95 11.95
C GLN A 291 -20.01 5.90 11.81
N ASN A 292 -20.11 4.80 12.57
CA ASN A 292 -19.24 3.64 12.36
C ASN A 292 -19.58 2.94 11.05
N THR A 293 -18.55 2.57 10.27
CA THR A 293 -18.69 1.98 8.93
C THR A 293 -17.75 0.76 8.78
N PRO A 294 -17.80 -0.23 9.69
CA PRO A 294 -16.90 -1.37 9.68
C PRO A 294 -16.99 -2.16 8.38
N ASP A 295 -15.87 -2.75 7.95
CA ASP A 295 -15.74 -3.57 6.73
C ASP A 295 -16.01 -2.81 5.41
N ALA A 296 -16.11 -1.47 5.44
CA ALA A 296 -16.18 -0.65 4.23
C ALA A 296 -14.77 -0.53 3.61
N GLU A 297 -14.05 0.57 3.85
CA GLU A 297 -12.65 0.70 3.42
C GLU A 297 -11.71 -0.08 4.36
N ALA A 298 -12.01 -0.09 5.65
CA ALA A 298 -11.26 -0.78 6.68
C ALA A 298 -12.18 -1.52 7.66
N PRO A 299 -11.66 -2.55 8.38
CA PRO A 299 -12.43 -3.28 9.40
C PRO A 299 -12.98 -2.37 10.51
N ALA A 300 -12.21 -1.36 10.91
CA ALA A 300 -12.62 -0.35 11.89
C ALA A 300 -12.52 1.02 11.27
N GLU A 301 -13.64 1.62 10.89
CA GLU A 301 -13.71 2.92 10.22
C GLU A 301 -14.93 3.72 10.69
N MET A 302 -14.85 5.07 10.64
CA MET A 302 -15.96 5.97 10.96
C MET A 302 -15.95 7.27 10.14
N ASN A 303 -17.14 7.71 9.70
CA ASN A 303 -17.38 9.04 9.16
C ASN A 303 -17.72 10.02 10.29
N THR A 304 -17.56 11.33 10.05
CA THR A 304 -17.84 12.37 11.05
C THR A 304 -18.60 13.54 10.44
N TYR A 305 -19.73 13.91 11.04
CA TYR A 305 -20.47 15.11 10.70
C TYR A 305 -20.39 16.15 11.83
N ILE A 306 -20.15 17.42 11.47
CA ILE A 306 -20.11 18.56 12.37
C ILE A 306 -21.35 19.43 12.11
N PRO A 307 -22.46 19.26 12.89
CA PRO A 307 -23.76 19.89 12.59
C PRO A 307 -23.73 21.42 12.61
N GLU A 308 -22.93 22.02 13.49
CA GLU A 308 -22.81 23.48 13.62
C GLU A 308 -22.32 24.13 12.31
N TRP A 309 -21.56 23.40 11.51
CA TRP A 309 -20.91 23.92 10.30
C TRP A 309 -21.39 23.25 9.02
N ASN A 310 -22.34 22.32 9.10
CA ASN A 310 -22.76 21.49 7.97
C ASN A 310 -21.56 20.85 7.24
N ALA A 311 -20.56 20.44 8.00
CA ALA A 311 -19.30 19.89 7.50
C ALA A 311 -19.27 18.37 7.68
N LEU A 312 -19.09 17.65 6.58
CA LEU A 312 -19.11 16.19 6.52
C LEU A 312 -17.71 15.67 6.16
N TRP A 313 -17.10 14.91 7.05
CA TRP A 313 -15.87 14.19 6.80
C TRP A 313 -16.18 12.72 6.54
N MET A 314 -15.81 12.25 5.36
CA MET A 314 -16.14 10.93 4.86
C MET A 314 -14.99 9.94 4.99
N ALA A 315 -14.03 10.20 5.89
CA ALA A 315 -12.89 9.32 6.14
C ALA A 315 -12.22 8.84 4.84
N GLU A 316 -12.19 7.56 4.57
CA GLU A 316 -11.80 7.00 3.28
C GLU A 316 -12.98 6.36 2.51
N ASN A 317 -14.17 6.38 3.09
CA ASN A 317 -15.40 5.91 2.43
C ASN A 317 -15.70 6.65 1.12
N ILE A 318 -15.39 7.97 1.05
CA ILE A 318 -15.50 8.79 -0.17
C ILE A 318 -14.24 9.65 -0.31
N THR A 319 -13.31 9.24 -1.14
CA THR A 319 -12.06 9.95 -1.40
C THR A 319 -11.98 10.58 -2.79
N GLY A 320 -12.89 10.30 -3.69
CA GLY A 320 -12.89 10.83 -5.06
C GLY A 320 -12.13 9.96 -6.06
N VAL A 321 -12.07 8.66 -5.78
CA VAL A 321 -11.60 7.60 -6.69
C VAL A 321 -12.45 6.36 -6.52
N PHE A 322 -12.40 5.44 -7.48
CA PHE A 322 -12.79 4.06 -7.23
C PHE A 322 -11.69 3.41 -6.40
N HIS A 323 -12.00 3.13 -5.14
CA HIS A 323 -11.06 2.51 -4.22
C HIS A 323 -10.96 1.00 -4.45
N ASN A 324 -9.91 0.37 -3.94
CA ASN A 324 -9.79 -1.07 -4.03
C ASN A 324 -10.75 -1.77 -3.03
N ILE A 325 -11.53 -2.72 -3.53
CA ILE A 325 -12.27 -3.72 -2.75
C ILE A 325 -11.32 -4.84 -2.34
N TYR A 326 -10.36 -5.16 -3.22
CA TYR A 326 -9.23 -6.04 -2.96
C TYR A 326 -7.94 -5.29 -3.28
N THR A 327 -7.10 -5.07 -2.28
CA THR A 327 -5.80 -4.42 -2.48
C THR A 327 -4.73 -5.44 -2.89
N LEU A 328 -3.86 -5.06 -3.83
CA LEU A 328 -2.85 -5.96 -4.40
C LEU A 328 -1.79 -6.39 -3.37
N ARG A 329 -1.47 -5.54 -2.39
CA ARG A 329 -0.56 -5.90 -1.28
C ARG A 329 -1.12 -7.03 -0.41
N GLY A 330 -2.43 -7.14 -0.33
CA GLY A 330 -3.16 -8.11 0.49
C GLY A 330 -3.82 -7.44 1.69
N CYS A 331 -5.07 -7.81 1.92
CA CYS A 331 -5.87 -7.56 3.12
C CYS A 331 -7.10 -8.48 3.05
N PRO A 332 -7.92 -8.58 4.09
CA PRO A 332 -9.27 -9.11 3.97
C PRO A 332 -10.02 -8.38 2.84
N VAL A 333 -10.82 -9.14 2.07
CA VAL A 333 -11.62 -8.52 0.99
C VAL A 333 -12.72 -7.68 1.62
N ARG A 334 -12.88 -6.44 1.18
CA ARG A 334 -13.85 -5.47 1.67
C ARG A 334 -15.25 -5.78 1.17
N ASP A 335 -16.27 -5.43 1.96
CA ASP A 335 -17.68 -5.61 1.57
C ASP A 335 -18.17 -4.42 0.73
N ALA A 336 -18.14 -4.58 -0.60
CA ALA A 336 -18.58 -3.53 -1.51
C ALA A 336 -20.07 -3.14 -1.34
N LEU A 337 -20.92 -4.09 -0.96
CA LEU A 337 -22.34 -3.80 -0.74
C LEU A 337 -22.52 -3.00 0.55
N GLN A 338 -21.86 -3.40 1.62
CA GLN A 338 -21.95 -2.70 2.89
C GLN A 338 -21.35 -1.29 2.79
N TRP A 339 -20.23 -1.15 2.07
CA TRP A 339 -19.65 0.16 1.74
C TRP A 339 -20.67 1.09 1.06
N SER A 340 -21.35 0.60 0.02
CA SER A 340 -22.44 1.34 -0.64
C SER A 340 -23.56 1.71 0.33
N ASN A 341 -23.96 0.80 1.24
CA ASN A 341 -25.01 1.03 2.23
C ASN A 341 -24.62 2.14 3.21
N TYR A 342 -23.39 2.18 3.71
CA TYR A 342 -22.91 3.24 4.60
C TYR A 342 -22.84 4.60 3.92
N ILE A 343 -22.39 4.67 2.67
CA ILE A 343 -22.48 5.91 1.89
C ILE A 343 -23.92 6.36 1.73
N ASN A 344 -24.83 5.43 1.44
CA ASN A 344 -26.25 5.74 1.31
C ASN A 344 -26.86 6.22 2.62
N GLU A 345 -26.50 5.61 3.75
CA GLU A 345 -26.93 6.06 5.08
C GLU A 345 -26.42 7.47 5.39
N SER A 346 -25.12 7.75 5.18
CA SER A 346 -24.54 9.09 5.32
C SER A 346 -25.26 10.13 4.44
N LEU A 347 -25.61 9.75 3.21
CA LEU A 347 -26.34 10.62 2.29
C LEU A 347 -27.70 11.05 2.87
N TYR A 348 -28.43 10.13 3.50
CA TYR A 348 -29.73 10.41 4.10
C TYR A 348 -29.65 11.05 5.48
N LEU A 349 -28.60 10.76 6.27
CA LEU A 349 -28.40 11.36 7.59
C LEU A 349 -27.87 12.80 7.50
N PHE A 350 -26.89 13.03 6.63
CA PHE A 350 -26.08 14.25 6.61
C PHE A 350 -26.06 14.95 5.25
N GLY A 351 -26.15 14.18 4.15
CA GLY A 351 -25.89 14.67 2.80
C GLY A 351 -26.85 15.78 2.35
N SER A 352 -28.09 15.83 2.87
CA SER A 352 -29.05 16.88 2.53
C SER A 352 -28.72 18.25 3.16
N GLU A 353 -27.92 18.27 4.23
CA GLU A 353 -27.56 19.48 4.98
C GLU A 353 -26.09 19.87 4.79
N ALA A 354 -25.22 18.95 4.31
CA ALA A 354 -23.80 19.19 4.14
C ALA A 354 -23.53 20.30 3.12
N GLU A 355 -22.73 21.29 3.50
CA GLU A 355 -22.27 22.41 2.68
C GLU A 355 -20.80 22.27 2.27
N VAL A 356 -20.03 21.48 3.02
CA VAL A 356 -18.67 21.05 2.68
C VAL A 356 -18.48 19.60 3.04
N MET A 357 -17.91 18.82 2.10
CA MET A 357 -17.52 17.43 2.30
C MET A 357 -16.01 17.31 2.02
N PHE A 358 -15.30 16.62 2.90
CA PHE A 358 -13.85 16.41 2.81
C PHE A 358 -13.50 15.02 3.33
N ALA A 359 -12.27 14.58 3.07
CA ALA A 359 -11.85 13.21 3.32
C ALA A 359 -10.37 13.16 3.73
N SER A 360 -9.91 11.98 4.10
CA SER A 360 -8.51 11.70 4.46
C SER A 360 -7.55 11.80 3.28
N HIS A 361 -8.05 11.73 2.05
CA HIS A 361 -7.31 11.93 0.80
C HIS A 361 -7.98 12.95 -0.10
N HIS A 362 -7.26 13.45 -1.11
CA HIS A 362 -7.74 14.40 -2.12
C HIS A 362 -8.15 15.77 -1.55
N TRP A 363 -9.08 16.41 -2.24
CA TRP A 363 -9.57 17.76 -1.98
C TRP A 363 -11.04 17.79 -1.61
N PRO A 364 -11.48 18.81 -0.87
CA PRO A 364 -12.88 18.91 -0.47
C PRO A 364 -13.84 19.19 -1.65
N ARG A 365 -15.13 18.97 -1.39
CA ARG A 365 -16.26 19.35 -2.24
C ARG A 365 -17.12 20.37 -1.51
N TRP A 366 -17.57 21.39 -2.21
CA TRP A 366 -18.39 22.47 -1.65
C TRP A 366 -19.71 22.59 -2.39
N GLY A 367 -20.75 22.92 -1.64
CA GLY A 367 -22.11 23.08 -2.12
C GLY A 367 -22.89 21.77 -2.13
N ASN A 368 -24.08 21.82 -1.56
CA ASN A 368 -24.91 20.64 -1.28
C ASN A 368 -25.20 19.79 -2.53
N GLU A 369 -25.48 20.44 -3.68
CA GLU A 369 -25.75 19.73 -4.94
C GLU A 369 -24.54 18.90 -5.39
N ARG A 370 -23.33 19.48 -5.35
CA ARG A 370 -22.07 18.79 -5.71
C ARG A 370 -21.76 17.64 -4.76
N ILE A 371 -21.99 17.84 -3.47
CA ILE A 371 -21.79 16.82 -2.45
C ILE A 371 -22.72 15.62 -2.69
N GLN A 372 -24.00 15.87 -2.89
CA GLN A 372 -24.95 14.81 -3.18
C GLN A 372 -24.66 14.08 -4.51
N GLU A 373 -24.19 14.81 -5.54
CA GLU A 373 -23.75 14.21 -6.81
C GLU A 373 -22.64 13.18 -6.56
N VAL A 374 -21.59 13.57 -5.84
CA VAL A 374 -20.43 12.70 -5.56
C VAL A 374 -20.83 11.52 -4.68
N MET A 375 -21.59 11.77 -3.59
CA MET A 375 -22.06 10.71 -2.69
C MET A 375 -22.91 9.66 -3.43
N LYS A 376 -23.85 10.11 -4.29
CA LYS A 376 -24.67 9.20 -5.10
C LYS A 376 -23.83 8.41 -6.10
N GLY A 377 -22.88 9.07 -6.76
CA GLY A 377 -22.01 8.44 -7.75
C GLY A 377 -21.13 7.35 -7.14
N GLN A 378 -20.51 7.62 -5.99
CA GLN A 378 -19.70 6.64 -5.26
C GLN A 378 -20.53 5.48 -4.69
N ARG A 379 -21.68 5.76 -4.08
CA ARG A 379 -22.65 4.74 -3.65
C ARG A 379 -23.01 3.80 -4.79
N ASP A 380 -23.39 4.38 -5.94
CA ASP A 380 -23.86 3.62 -7.11
C ASP A 380 -22.72 2.81 -7.73
N LEU A 381 -21.47 3.28 -7.68
CA LEU A 381 -20.29 2.55 -8.13
C LEU A 381 -20.08 1.24 -7.34
N TYR A 382 -20.06 1.33 -6.00
CA TYR A 382 -19.85 0.14 -5.15
C TYR A 382 -21.05 -0.82 -5.23
N ALA A 383 -22.29 -0.29 -5.26
CA ALA A 383 -23.49 -1.11 -5.47
C ALA A 383 -23.45 -1.81 -6.84
N ASN A 384 -23.05 -1.10 -7.90
CA ASN A 384 -23.02 -1.64 -9.25
C ASN A 384 -22.02 -2.80 -9.39
N ILE A 385 -20.77 -2.59 -8.94
CA ILE A 385 -19.76 -3.66 -9.07
C ILE A 385 -20.15 -4.89 -8.25
N ASN A 386 -20.68 -4.73 -7.03
CA ASN A 386 -21.19 -5.84 -6.26
C ASN A 386 -22.29 -6.59 -7.01
N ASN A 387 -23.33 -5.86 -7.43
CA ASN A 387 -24.54 -6.45 -7.98
C ASN A 387 -24.29 -7.08 -9.35
N GLN A 388 -23.54 -6.41 -10.24
CA GLN A 388 -23.27 -6.93 -11.57
C GLN A 388 -22.29 -8.09 -11.55
N THR A 389 -21.30 -8.07 -10.66
CA THR A 389 -20.40 -9.22 -10.45
C THR A 389 -21.20 -10.46 -10.03
N LEU A 390 -22.11 -10.32 -9.04
CA LEU A 390 -22.96 -11.43 -8.60
C LEU A 390 -23.97 -11.83 -9.67
N HIS A 391 -24.50 -10.87 -10.47
CA HIS A 391 -25.34 -11.16 -11.62
C HIS A 391 -24.65 -12.11 -12.61
N HIS A 392 -23.39 -11.83 -12.97
CA HIS A 392 -22.60 -12.68 -13.86
C HIS A 392 -22.21 -14.00 -13.19
N ALA A 393 -21.81 -13.97 -11.92
CA ALA A 393 -21.46 -15.19 -11.19
C ALA A 393 -22.65 -16.19 -11.12
N ASN A 394 -23.87 -15.67 -10.90
CA ASN A 394 -25.09 -16.48 -10.93
C ASN A 394 -25.46 -17.02 -12.33
N GLN A 395 -24.78 -16.56 -13.38
CA GLN A 395 -24.86 -17.12 -14.73
C GLN A 395 -23.68 -18.05 -15.07
N GLY A 396 -22.81 -18.35 -14.10
CA GLY A 396 -21.71 -19.27 -14.25
C GLY A 396 -20.35 -18.64 -14.61
N VAL A 397 -20.25 -17.30 -14.62
CA VAL A 397 -18.96 -16.62 -14.79
C VAL A 397 -18.10 -16.78 -13.54
N THR A 398 -16.89 -17.27 -13.71
CA THR A 398 -15.97 -17.58 -12.60
C THR A 398 -15.06 -16.41 -12.27
N ILE A 399 -14.32 -16.53 -11.15
CA ILE A 399 -13.30 -15.56 -10.73
C ILE A 399 -12.19 -15.36 -11.79
N ASN A 400 -11.98 -16.37 -12.65
CA ASN A 400 -10.97 -16.31 -13.70
C ASN A 400 -11.46 -15.58 -14.97
N GLU A 401 -12.76 -15.28 -15.07
CA GLU A 401 -13.40 -14.72 -16.25
C GLU A 401 -14.05 -13.36 -16.02
N ILE A 402 -14.44 -13.07 -14.78
CA ILE A 402 -15.24 -11.87 -14.41
C ILE A 402 -14.60 -10.56 -14.89
N HIS A 403 -13.28 -10.45 -14.83
CA HIS A 403 -12.53 -9.26 -15.27
C HIS A 403 -12.62 -9.00 -16.80
N ASN A 404 -13.04 -9.99 -17.58
CA ASN A 404 -13.29 -9.85 -19.02
C ASN A 404 -14.78 -9.61 -19.35
N VAL A 405 -15.66 -9.68 -18.36
CA VAL A 405 -17.12 -9.66 -18.55
C VAL A 405 -17.75 -8.44 -17.86
N TYR A 406 -17.23 -8.06 -16.66
CA TYR A 406 -17.72 -6.89 -15.96
C TYR A 406 -17.26 -5.60 -16.65
N GLU A 407 -18.20 -4.74 -16.96
CA GLU A 407 -17.95 -3.40 -17.47
C GLU A 407 -18.65 -2.37 -16.59
N THR A 408 -17.92 -1.35 -16.13
CA THR A 408 -18.52 -0.23 -15.40
C THR A 408 -19.37 0.61 -16.37
N PRO A 409 -20.66 0.84 -16.10
CA PRO A 409 -21.52 1.66 -16.95
C PRO A 409 -20.94 3.06 -17.20
N LYS A 410 -21.07 3.56 -18.42
CA LYS A 410 -20.49 4.87 -18.81
C LYS A 410 -21.01 6.02 -17.94
N SER A 411 -22.27 5.96 -17.49
CA SER A 411 -22.84 6.94 -16.54
C SER A 411 -22.12 7.00 -15.19
N ILE A 412 -21.38 5.94 -14.82
CA ILE A 412 -20.55 5.87 -13.61
C ILE A 412 -19.10 6.20 -13.96
N SER A 413 -18.54 5.57 -15.00
CA SER A 413 -17.12 5.72 -15.37
C SER A 413 -16.77 7.09 -15.97
N ASP A 414 -17.72 7.85 -16.49
CA ASP A 414 -17.51 9.23 -16.95
C ASP A 414 -17.35 10.24 -15.81
N GLN A 415 -17.53 9.82 -14.56
CA GLN A 415 -17.32 10.66 -13.39
C GLN A 415 -15.86 10.52 -12.92
N TRP A 416 -15.09 11.61 -12.83
CA TRP A 416 -13.70 11.58 -12.43
C TRP A 416 -13.48 10.96 -11.04
N TYR A 417 -14.38 11.22 -10.10
CA TYR A 417 -14.34 10.64 -8.76
C TYR A 417 -14.69 9.13 -8.70
N ASN A 418 -15.07 8.52 -9.82
CA ASN A 418 -15.35 7.09 -9.97
C ASN A 418 -14.27 6.36 -10.79
N ARG A 419 -13.19 7.05 -11.20
CA ARG A 419 -12.12 6.42 -11.97
C ARG A 419 -11.25 5.51 -11.13
N GLY A 420 -10.71 4.49 -11.77
CA GLY A 420 -9.99 3.39 -11.14
C GLY A 420 -8.56 3.72 -10.66
N TYR A 421 -8.35 4.86 -10.02
CA TYR A 421 -7.01 5.31 -9.65
C TYR A 421 -6.37 4.53 -8.50
N HIS A 422 -7.17 3.93 -7.61
CA HIS A 422 -6.65 3.12 -6.51
C HIS A 422 -7.17 1.68 -6.53
N GLY A 423 -8.41 1.45 -6.91
CA GLY A 423 -8.97 0.15 -7.27
C GLY A 423 -9.19 0.05 -8.77
N SER A 424 -9.18 -1.15 -9.35
CA SER A 424 -9.51 -1.37 -10.74
C SER A 424 -10.75 -2.26 -10.89
N PRO A 425 -11.60 -2.04 -11.90
CA PRO A 425 -12.75 -2.90 -12.16
C PRO A 425 -12.40 -4.39 -12.23
N GLU A 426 -11.23 -4.71 -12.83
CA GLU A 426 -10.76 -6.08 -13.03
C GLU A 426 -10.45 -6.78 -11.70
N ASN A 427 -9.71 -6.13 -10.82
CA ASN A 427 -9.36 -6.72 -9.53
C ASN A 427 -10.51 -6.64 -8.53
N ASN A 428 -11.28 -5.57 -8.54
CA ASN A 428 -12.40 -5.39 -7.64
C ASN A 428 -13.54 -6.38 -7.92
N SER A 429 -13.85 -6.67 -9.19
CA SER A 429 -14.85 -7.71 -9.53
C SER A 429 -14.40 -9.10 -9.11
N ARG A 430 -13.12 -9.43 -9.25
CA ARG A 430 -12.55 -10.67 -8.70
C ARG A 430 -12.60 -10.68 -7.17
N GLY A 431 -12.37 -9.53 -6.53
CA GLY A 431 -12.53 -9.34 -5.09
C GLY A 431 -13.95 -9.66 -4.61
N VAL A 432 -14.97 -9.15 -5.30
CA VAL A 432 -16.38 -9.47 -4.97
C VAL A 432 -16.68 -10.96 -5.09
N ILE A 433 -16.21 -11.64 -6.16
CA ILE A 433 -16.37 -13.10 -6.23
C ILE A 433 -15.67 -13.80 -5.08
N ASN A 434 -14.43 -13.38 -4.76
CA ASN A 434 -13.69 -13.99 -3.65
C ASN A 434 -14.40 -13.80 -2.30
N PHE A 435 -15.03 -12.65 -2.08
CA PHE A 435 -15.80 -12.36 -0.87
C PHE A 435 -16.96 -13.34 -0.66
N TYR A 436 -17.75 -13.61 -1.71
CA TYR A 436 -18.96 -14.45 -1.61
C TYR A 436 -18.70 -15.94 -1.86
N LEU A 437 -17.80 -16.28 -2.76
CA LEU A 437 -17.62 -17.65 -3.27
C LEU A 437 -16.22 -18.22 -3.03
N GLY A 438 -15.26 -17.39 -2.59
CA GLY A 438 -13.86 -17.78 -2.43
C GLY A 438 -13.09 -17.81 -3.76
N HIS A 439 -11.87 -18.34 -3.71
CA HIS A 439 -10.92 -18.33 -4.82
C HIS A 439 -11.12 -19.45 -5.85
N HIS A 440 -11.88 -20.50 -5.53
CA HIS A 440 -12.02 -21.70 -6.37
C HIS A 440 -13.06 -21.48 -7.48
N ASP A 441 -12.69 -21.82 -8.72
CA ASP A 441 -13.53 -21.68 -9.90
C ASP A 441 -14.45 -22.89 -10.19
N THR A 442 -14.50 -23.86 -9.27
CA THR A 442 -15.25 -25.14 -9.36
C THR A 442 -14.80 -26.10 -10.46
N ASN A 443 -13.79 -25.76 -11.28
CA ASN A 443 -13.21 -26.68 -12.25
C ASN A 443 -12.38 -27.76 -11.53
N PRO A 444 -12.69 -29.06 -11.71
CA PRO A 444 -11.91 -30.12 -11.02
C PRO A 444 -10.41 -30.09 -11.33
N THR A 445 -9.98 -29.57 -12.47
CA THR A 445 -8.55 -29.48 -12.84
C THR A 445 -7.77 -28.47 -11.97
N THR A 446 -8.46 -27.50 -11.37
CA THR A 446 -7.86 -26.47 -10.51
C THR A 446 -8.00 -26.79 -9.02
N MET A 447 -8.59 -27.94 -8.64
CA MET A 447 -8.72 -28.33 -7.22
C MET A 447 -7.36 -28.65 -6.58
N ILE A 448 -6.46 -29.30 -7.31
CA ILE A 448 -5.09 -29.64 -6.87
C ILE A 448 -4.14 -29.30 -8.00
N PRO A 449 -3.87 -28.00 -8.24
CA PRO A 449 -3.04 -27.59 -9.35
C PRO A 449 -1.55 -27.89 -9.08
N LEU A 450 -0.81 -28.18 -10.14
CA LEU A 450 0.65 -28.11 -10.06
C LEU A 450 1.09 -26.68 -9.77
N SER A 451 2.17 -26.54 -9.00
CA SER A 451 2.80 -25.23 -8.84
C SER A 451 3.31 -24.66 -10.18
N PRO A 452 3.49 -23.33 -10.31
CA PRO A 452 4.05 -22.74 -11.53
C PRO A 452 5.39 -23.39 -11.96
N SER A 453 6.28 -23.67 -11.00
CA SER A 453 7.57 -24.31 -11.27
C SER A 453 7.48 -25.79 -11.72
N GLU A 454 6.40 -26.50 -11.33
CA GLU A 454 6.15 -27.88 -11.76
C GLU A 454 5.42 -27.95 -13.11
N SER A 455 4.51 -27.02 -13.36
CA SER A 455 3.69 -27.01 -14.59
C SER A 455 4.42 -26.39 -15.78
N ALA A 456 5.21 -25.35 -15.58
CA ALA A 456 5.88 -24.61 -16.64
C ALA A 456 6.78 -25.46 -17.55
N PRO A 457 7.61 -26.40 -17.03
CA PRO A 457 8.41 -27.27 -17.90
C PRO A 457 7.59 -28.11 -18.90
N LEU A 458 6.38 -28.57 -18.51
CA LEU A 458 5.49 -29.31 -19.41
C LEU A 458 5.00 -28.42 -20.57
N TYR A 459 4.61 -27.17 -20.24
CA TYR A 459 4.20 -26.21 -21.29
C TYR A 459 5.35 -25.88 -22.22
N VAL A 460 6.55 -25.63 -21.69
CA VAL A 460 7.74 -25.30 -22.49
C VAL A 460 8.12 -26.46 -23.41
N GLU A 461 8.08 -27.72 -22.93
CA GLU A 461 8.30 -28.89 -23.75
C GLU A 461 7.26 -28.99 -24.88
N MET A 462 5.96 -28.85 -24.59
CA MET A 462 4.87 -28.90 -25.55
C MET A 462 4.93 -27.79 -26.60
N MET A 463 5.44 -26.60 -26.22
CA MET A 463 5.65 -25.47 -27.14
C MET A 463 6.95 -25.59 -27.96
N GLY A 464 7.76 -26.64 -27.77
CA GLY A 464 8.97 -26.90 -28.54
C GLY A 464 10.25 -26.28 -27.99
N GLY A 465 10.24 -25.87 -26.74
CA GLY A 465 11.38 -25.30 -26.01
C GLY A 465 11.51 -23.79 -26.09
N ALA A 466 12.56 -23.24 -25.49
CA ALA A 466 12.75 -21.80 -25.32
C ALA A 466 12.75 -20.99 -26.64
N LYS A 467 13.47 -21.46 -27.66
CA LYS A 467 13.62 -20.70 -28.92
C LYS A 467 12.30 -20.40 -29.64
N PRO A 468 11.37 -21.40 -29.87
CA PRO A 468 10.05 -21.10 -30.44
C PRO A 468 9.22 -20.15 -29.59
N ILE A 469 9.30 -20.24 -28.25
CA ILE A 469 8.56 -19.37 -27.33
C ILE A 469 9.06 -17.93 -27.43
N ILE A 470 10.38 -17.72 -27.36
CA ILE A 470 10.98 -16.38 -27.52
C ILE A 470 10.61 -15.78 -28.88
N LYS A 471 10.75 -16.57 -29.95
CA LYS A 471 10.35 -16.11 -31.28
C LYS A 471 8.89 -15.69 -31.32
N LYS A 472 7.99 -16.50 -30.75
CA LYS A 472 6.54 -16.17 -30.72
C LYS A 472 6.27 -14.96 -29.81
N GLY A 473 6.97 -14.85 -28.70
CA GLY A 473 6.89 -13.68 -27.81
C GLY A 473 7.27 -12.39 -28.54
N VAL A 474 8.35 -12.39 -29.31
CA VAL A 474 8.74 -11.23 -30.14
C VAL A 474 7.69 -10.91 -31.20
N GLU A 475 7.12 -11.92 -31.87
CA GLU A 475 6.03 -11.70 -32.82
C GLU A 475 4.82 -11.04 -32.17
N LEU A 476 4.36 -11.57 -31.02
CA LEU A 476 3.23 -11.02 -30.26
C LEU A 476 3.52 -9.60 -29.74
N PHE A 477 4.73 -9.36 -29.23
CA PHE A 477 5.17 -8.02 -28.80
C PHE A 477 5.07 -7.01 -29.95
N ASN A 478 5.59 -7.38 -31.12
CA ASN A 478 5.55 -6.52 -32.31
C ASN A 478 4.12 -6.29 -32.86
N GLU A 479 3.19 -7.19 -32.56
CA GLU A 479 1.76 -7.05 -32.88
C GLU A 479 1.00 -6.24 -31.82
N GLY A 480 1.63 -5.82 -30.71
CA GLY A 480 0.99 -5.13 -29.59
C GLY A 480 0.17 -6.04 -28.68
N LYS A 481 0.33 -7.36 -28.80
CA LYS A 481 -0.36 -8.40 -28.03
C LYS A 481 0.44 -8.77 -26.78
N TYR A 482 0.59 -7.80 -25.88
CA TYR A 482 1.49 -7.94 -24.71
C TYR A 482 0.96 -8.96 -23.71
N LEU A 483 -0.36 -9.05 -23.47
CA LEU A 483 -0.94 -10.03 -22.54
C LEU A 483 -0.71 -11.46 -23.04
N GLU A 484 -0.91 -11.71 -24.33
CA GLU A 484 -0.65 -13.04 -24.93
C GLU A 484 0.85 -13.38 -24.91
N ALA A 485 1.72 -12.36 -25.08
CA ALA A 485 3.16 -12.55 -24.94
C ALA A 485 3.55 -12.90 -23.50
N THR A 486 2.99 -12.21 -22.50
CA THR A 486 3.26 -12.50 -21.08
C THR A 486 2.82 -13.92 -20.71
N GLU A 487 1.69 -14.40 -21.20
CA GLU A 487 1.17 -15.74 -20.91
C GLU A 487 2.17 -16.86 -21.26
N ILE A 488 2.82 -16.76 -22.42
CA ILE A 488 3.79 -17.80 -22.85
C ILE A 488 5.18 -17.58 -22.27
N LEU A 489 5.60 -16.31 -22.11
CA LEU A 489 6.92 -15.97 -21.56
C LEU A 489 7.00 -16.26 -20.08
N ASP A 490 5.93 -16.08 -19.32
CA ASP A 490 5.85 -16.46 -17.90
C ASP A 490 6.17 -17.95 -17.72
N LYS A 491 5.59 -18.84 -18.56
CA LYS A 491 5.92 -20.26 -18.52
C LYS A 491 7.40 -20.52 -18.78
N LEU A 492 8.01 -19.80 -19.72
CA LEU A 492 9.43 -19.96 -20.00
C LEU A 492 10.31 -19.48 -18.85
N VAL A 493 9.99 -18.34 -18.25
CA VAL A 493 10.75 -17.79 -17.12
C VAL A 493 10.65 -18.69 -15.88
N HIS A 494 9.46 -19.29 -15.62
CA HIS A 494 9.31 -20.29 -14.55
C HIS A 494 10.05 -21.59 -14.83
N ALA A 495 10.11 -22.05 -16.08
CA ALA A 495 10.85 -23.27 -16.45
C ALA A 495 12.35 -23.06 -16.50
N GLU A 496 12.80 -21.87 -16.92
CA GLU A 496 14.21 -21.52 -17.12
C GLU A 496 14.54 -20.19 -16.41
N PRO A 497 14.58 -20.12 -15.06
CA PRO A 497 14.72 -18.87 -14.30
C PRO A 497 16.03 -18.10 -14.57
N LYS A 498 17.02 -18.76 -15.18
CA LYS A 498 18.31 -18.17 -15.58
C LYS A 498 18.34 -17.65 -17.03
N ASN A 499 17.25 -17.83 -17.78
CA ASN A 499 17.16 -17.39 -19.18
C ASN A 499 16.91 -15.88 -19.25
N GLN A 500 17.99 -15.10 -19.32
CA GLN A 500 17.93 -13.64 -19.31
C GLN A 500 17.22 -13.06 -20.56
N GLU A 501 17.33 -13.71 -21.71
CA GLU A 501 16.64 -13.27 -22.93
C GLU A 501 15.10 -13.35 -22.75
N ALA A 502 14.61 -14.42 -22.14
CA ALA A 502 13.20 -14.57 -21.80
C ALA A 502 12.73 -13.54 -20.77
N LYS A 503 13.56 -13.31 -19.73
CA LYS A 503 13.27 -12.29 -18.70
C LYS A 503 13.24 -10.88 -19.27
N ASP A 504 14.21 -10.53 -20.12
CA ASP A 504 14.24 -9.22 -20.78
C ASP A 504 13.01 -8.98 -21.66
N LEU A 505 12.58 -9.98 -22.44
CA LEU A 505 11.39 -9.86 -23.29
C LEU A 505 10.09 -9.80 -22.47
N LEU A 506 10.00 -10.54 -21.38
CA LEU A 506 8.87 -10.45 -20.45
C LEU A 506 8.81 -9.06 -19.80
N ALA A 507 9.97 -8.52 -19.41
CA ALA A 507 10.09 -7.17 -18.88
C ALA A 507 9.65 -6.11 -19.93
N ASP A 508 10.05 -6.28 -21.20
CA ASP A 508 9.56 -5.41 -22.30
C ASP A 508 8.04 -5.39 -22.38
N CYS A 509 7.38 -6.55 -22.25
CA CYS A 509 5.92 -6.65 -22.22
C CYS A 509 5.31 -5.97 -20.99
N PHE A 510 5.88 -6.18 -19.82
CA PHE A 510 5.42 -5.54 -18.57
C PHE A 510 5.53 -4.01 -18.64
N GLU A 511 6.57 -3.46 -19.22
CA GLU A 511 6.67 -2.00 -19.41
C GLU A 511 5.54 -1.47 -20.27
N GLN A 512 5.24 -2.11 -21.41
CA GLN A 512 4.14 -1.67 -22.27
C GLN A 512 2.78 -1.76 -21.56
N LEU A 513 2.54 -2.85 -20.83
CA LEU A 513 1.32 -3.03 -20.03
C LEU A 513 1.24 -1.98 -18.90
N GLY A 514 2.34 -1.70 -18.23
CA GLY A 514 2.41 -0.68 -17.18
C GLY A 514 2.09 0.72 -17.70
N TYR A 515 2.62 1.10 -18.86
CA TYR A 515 2.32 2.41 -19.46
C TYR A 515 0.85 2.59 -19.85
N GLN A 516 0.15 1.50 -20.15
CA GLN A 516 -1.26 1.52 -20.54
C GLN A 516 -2.22 1.60 -19.34
N GLN A 517 -1.74 1.37 -18.11
CA GLN A 517 -2.63 1.31 -16.95
C GLN A 517 -3.12 2.69 -16.51
N GLU A 518 -4.44 2.82 -16.31
CA GLU A 518 -5.04 3.94 -15.60
C GLU A 518 -4.79 3.86 -14.09
N ASN A 519 -4.77 2.63 -13.55
CA ASN A 519 -4.55 2.38 -12.13
C ASN A 519 -3.05 2.43 -11.78
N PRO A 520 -2.58 3.35 -10.92
CA PRO A 520 -1.19 3.43 -10.51
C PRO A 520 -0.66 2.15 -9.85
N GLY A 521 -1.45 1.45 -9.05
CA GLY A 521 -1.02 0.20 -8.42
C GLY A 521 -0.74 -0.92 -9.42
N LEU A 522 -1.55 -1.04 -10.50
CA LEU A 522 -1.28 -1.96 -11.61
C LEU A 522 -0.05 -1.51 -12.40
N ARG A 523 0.05 -0.21 -12.74
CA ARG A 523 1.23 0.35 -13.40
C ARG A 523 2.50 0.02 -12.63
N ASN A 524 2.51 0.35 -11.34
CA ASN A 524 3.65 0.12 -10.46
C ASN A 524 4.00 -1.37 -10.39
N SER A 525 3.01 -2.26 -10.29
CA SER A 525 3.23 -3.71 -10.24
C SER A 525 3.89 -4.24 -11.51
N PHE A 526 3.43 -3.82 -12.69
CA PHE A 526 4.05 -4.21 -13.96
C PHE A 526 5.48 -3.67 -14.08
N LEU A 527 5.70 -2.38 -13.79
CA LEU A 527 7.01 -1.76 -13.89
C LEU A 527 8.00 -2.30 -12.86
N ASN A 528 7.55 -2.59 -11.63
CA ASN A 528 8.37 -3.25 -10.62
C ASN A 528 8.75 -4.67 -11.03
N GLY A 529 7.81 -5.42 -11.64
CA GLY A 529 8.09 -6.72 -12.23
C GLY A 529 9.16 -6.64 -13.33
N ALA A 530 9.07 -5.65 -14.22
CA ALA A 530 10.08 -5.40 -15.23
C ALA A 530 11.45 -5.06 -14.63
N TYR A 531 11.46 -4.23 -13.57
CA TYR A 531 12.68 -3.90 -12.82
C TYR A 531 13.35 -5.17 -12.27
N GLU A 532 12.61 -6.02 -11.56
CA GLU A 532 13.18 -7.22 -10.92
C GLU A 532 13.66 -8.25 -11.95
N LEU A 533 12.97 -8.42 -13.08
CA LEU A 533 13.41 -9.33 -14.14
C LEU A 533 14.77 -8.94 -14.74
N ARG A 534 15.09 -7.65 -14.78
CA ARG A 534 16.33 -7.12 -15.35
C ARG A 534 17.42 -6.90 -14.33
N SER A 535 17.09 -6.33 -13.16
CA SER A 535 18.04 -5.86 -12.15
C SER A 535 18.16 -6.80 -10.96
N GLY A 536 17.22 -7.74 -10.80
CA GLY A 536 17.08 -8.53 -9.59
C GLY A 536 16.26 -7.80 -8.51
N MET A 537 16.05 -8.47 -7.39
CA MET A 537 15.36 -7.89 -6.24
C MET A 537 16.19 -6.74 -5.66
N SER A 538 15.52 -5.65 -5.29
CA SER A 538 16.13 -4.57 -4.52
C SER A 538 16.21 -4.93 -3.04
N GLU A 539 17.23 -4.43 -2.36
CA GLU A 539 17.33 -4.44 -0.90
C GLU A 539 16.52 -3.31 -0.25
N GLU A 540 16.04 -2.33 -1.04
CA GLU A 540 15.14 -1.29 -0.56
C GLU A 540 13.81 -1.91 -0.12
N LEU A 541 13.49 -1.73 1.14
CA LEU A 541 12.27 -2.24 1.75
C LEU A 541 11.15 -1.20 1.65
N ALA A 542 9.93 -1.67 1.54
CA ALA A 542 8.76 -0.83 1.84
C ALA A 542 8.83 -0.38 3.31
N VAL A 543 8.09 0.69 3.66
CA VAL A 543 8.03 1.24 5.02
C VAL A 543 7.82 0.13 6.05
N ASN A 544 8.66 0.10 7.07
CA ASN A 544 8.52 -0.84 8.16
C ASN A 544 7.42 -0.37 9.11
N THR A 545 6.27 -1.02 9.05
CA THR A 545 5.13 -0.73 9.94
C THR A 545 5.25 -1.41 11.31
N MET A 546 6.26 -2.30 11.52
CA MET A 546 6.49 -2.98 12.79
C MET A 546 7.40 -2.15 13.71
N SER A 547 6.85 -1.09 14.28
CA SER A 547 7.57 -0.22 15.24
C SER A 547 7.47 -0.74 16.68
N LEU A 548 8.30 -0.17 17.57
CA LEU A 548 8.22 -0.47 19.00
C LEU A 548 6.85 -0.04 19.59
N ASP A 549 6.22 0.99 19.04
CA ASP A 549 4.89 1.43 19.51
C ASP A 549 3.81 0.41 19.17
N LEU A 550 3.83 -0.15 17.95
CA LEU A 550 2.92 -1.23 17.58
C LEU A 550 3.18 -2.50 18.42
N ALA A 551 4.45 -2.82 18.66
CA ALA A 551 4.81 -3.97 19.51
C ALA A 551 4.34 -3.79 20.98
N LYS A 552 4.42 -2.59 21.53
CA LYS A 552 3.88 -2.25 22.87
C LYS A 552 2.35 -2.31 22.90
N ALA A 553 1.72 -1.82 21.85
CA ALA A 553 0.27 -1.75 21.74
C ALA A 553 -0.38 -3.12 21.46
N MET A 554 0.39 -4.09 20.95
CA MET A 554 -0.08 -5.44 20.65
C MET A 554 -0.64 -6.16 21.89
N GLY A 555 -1.87 -6.64 21.84
CA GLY A 555 -2.47 -7.47 22.91
C GLY A 555 -1.65 -8.72 23.22
N THR A 556 -1.66 -9.20 24.45
CA THR A 556 -0.90 -10.41 24.84
C THR A 556 -1.34 -11.65 24.06
N GLY A 557 -2.64 -11.78 23.79
CA GLY A 557 -3.19 -12.84 22.94
C GLY A 557 -2.62 -12.79 21.53
N LEU A 558 -2.72 -11.62 20.88
CA LEU A 558 -2.20 -11.37 19.53
C LEU A 558 -0.68 -11.60 19.44
N PHE A 559 0.07 -11.24 20.48
CA PHE A 559 1.50 -11.57 20.55
C PHE A 559 1.76 -13.08 20.43
N PHE A 560 1.01 -13.91 21.17
CA PHE A 560 1.19 -15.36 21.10
C PHE A 560 0.62 -15.98 19.83
N GLU A 561 -0.39 -15.38 19.21
CA GLU A 561 -0.85 -15.75 17.87
C GLU A 561 0.24 -15.50 16.83
N PHE A 562 0.93 -14.35 16.90
CA PHE A 562 2.08 -14.08 16.05
C PHE A 562 3.23 -15.06 16.29
N VAL A 563 3.57 -15.36 17.56
CA VAL A 563 4.57 -16.38 17.87
C VAL A 563 4.16 -17.73 17.31
N ALA A 564 2.88 -18.09 17.37
CA ALA A 564 2.37 -19.34 16.81
C ALA A 564 2.56 -19.43 15.28
N ILE A 565 2.40 -18.30 14.56
CA ILE A 565 2.69 -18.22 13.11
C ILE A 565 4.18 -18.47 12.83
N MET A 566 5.07 -18.08 13.72
CA MET A 566 6.51 -18.29 13.58
C MET A 566 6.96 -19.74 13.84
N VAL A 567 6.12 -20.57 14.44
CA VAL A 567 6.46 -21.98 14.75
C VAL A 567 6.57 -22.81 13.47
N ASP A 568 7.75 -23.39 13.25
CA ASP A 568 7.93 -24.45 12.26
C ASP A 568 7.44 -25.79 12.84
N SER A 569 6.31 -26.27 12.34
CA SER A 569 5.67 -27.49 12.81
C SER A 569 6.55 -28.75 12.68
N LYS A 570 7.47 -28.79 11.70
CA LYS A 570 8.44 -29.89 11.55
C LYS A 570 9.47 -29.91 12.67
N LYS A 571 9.93 -28.72 13.13
CA LYS A 571 10.82 -28.60 14.28
C LYS A 571 10.10 -28.85 15.60
N ALA A 572 8.81 -28.52 15.68
CA ALA A 572 7.98 -28.69 16.86
C ALA A 572 7.42 -30.12 17.02
N GLU A 573 7.61 -31.00 16.03
CA GLU A 573 7.10 -32.37 16.06
C GLU A 573 7.58 -33.13 17.31
N GLY A 574 6.62 -33.69 18.07
CA GLY A 574 6.90 -34.45 19.32
C GLY A 574 7.17 -33.56 20.54
N MET A 575 7.17 -32.24 20.43
CA MET A 575 7.26 -31.34 21.58
C MET A 575 5.90 -31.21 22.28
N GLY A 576 5.93 -31.07 23.59
CA GLY A 576 4.73 -30.81 24.41
C GLY A 576 5.13 -30.13 25.71
N PHE A 577 4.50 -28.98 25.99
CA PHE A 577 4.68 -28.21 27.22
C PHE A 577 3.54 -27.22 27.43
N ILE A 578 3.34 -26.82 28.68
CA ILE A 578 2.35 -25.82 29.09
C ILE A 578 3.05 -24.70 29.85
N ILE A 579 2.84 -23.45 29.42
CA ILE A 579 3.33 -22.24 30.07
C ILE A 579 2.14 -21.42 30.61
N ASN A 580 2.13 -21.16 31.91
CA ASN A 580 1.31 -20.12 32.48
C ASN A 580 2.00 -18.78 32.36
N LEU A 581 1.34 -17.79 31.75
CA LEU A 581 1.83 -16.42 31.67
C LEU A 581 1.01 -15.51 32.59
N ILE A 582 1.67 -14.54 33.23
CA ILE A 582 1.05 -13.50 34.05
C ILE A 582 1.70 -12.17 33.71
N THR A 583 0.90 -11.16 33.31
CA THR A 583 1.33 -9.78 33.15
C THR A 583 0.85 -8.95 34.35
N PRO A 584 1.75 -8.52 35.27
CA PRO A 584 1.34 -7.95 36.57
C PRO A 584 0.62 -6.61 36.47
N GLU A 585 0.97 -5.78 35.48
CA GLU A 585 0.48 -4.43 35.33
C GLU A 585 -1.00 -4.34 34.94
N ASN A 586 -1.52 -5.27 34.18
CA ASN A 586 -2.93 -5.33 33.76
C ASN A 586 -3.68 -6.56 34.34
N GLY A 587 -2.94 -7.45 35.01
CA GLY A 587 -3.50 -8.63 35.66
C GLY A 587 -3.93 -9.74 34.72
N GLU A 588 -3.51 -9.69 33.43
CA GLU A 588 -3.80 -10.74 32.45
C GLU A 588 -3.16 -12.06 32.84
N LYS A 589 -3.82 -13.15 32.50
CA LYS A 589 -3.36 -14.52 32.70
C LYS A 589 -3.65 -15.32 31.44
N TYR A 590 -2.64 -16.03 30.96
CA TYR A 590 -2.76 -16.89 29.79
C TYR A 590 -2.24 -18.29 30.09
N VAL A 591 -2.82 -19.28 29.45
CA VAL A 591 -2.20 -20.59 29.23
C VAL A 591 -1.72 -20.64 27.80
N ILE A 592 -0.45 -20.97 27.62
CA ILE A 592 0.19 -21.16 26.32
C ILE A 592 0.59 -22.62 26.25
N GLU A 593 0.08 -23.34 25.26
CA GLU A 593 0.29 -24.78 25.12
C GLU A 593 0.93 -25.11 23.77
N MET A 594 2.02 -25.87 23.82
CA MET A 594 2.59 -26.54 22.64
C MET A 594 2.12 -28.00 22.67
N SER A 595 1.30 -28.38 21.71
CA SER A 595 0.85 -29.77 21.51
C SER A 595 0.61 -30.03 20.03
N ASN A 596 0.83 -31.27 19.58
CA ASN A 596 0.65 -31.68 18.18
C ASN A 596 1.34 -30.71 17.20
N ALA A 597 2.57 -30.29 17.54
CA ALA A 597 3.36 -29.33 16.77
C ALA A 597 2.69 -27.97 16.53
N THR A 598 1.75 -27.57 17.40
CA THR A 598 0.96 -26.34 17.30
C THR A 598 1.01 -25.58 18.62
N LEU A 599 1.28 -24.28 18.58
CA LEU A 599 1.21 -23.39 19.73
C LEU A 599 -0.18 -22.73 19.77
N THR A 600 -0.83 -22.83 20.93
CA THR A 600 -2.13 -22.18 21.19
C THR A 600 -2.08 -21.36 22.46
N ASN A 601 -2.99 -20.39 22.60
CA ASN A 601 -3.12 -19.61 23.82
C ASN A 601 -4.59 -19.42 24.20
N ILE A 602 -4.85 -19.20 25.49
CA ILE A 602 -6.17 -18.85 26.01
C ILE A 602 -6.05 -17.92 27.21
N GLU A 603 -6.80 -16.83 27.17
CA GLU A 603 -6.87 -15.85 28.25
C GLU A 603 -7.78 -16.30 29.41
N GLY A 604 -7.49 -15.77 30.61
CA GLY A 604 -8.31 -15.95 31.82
C GLY A 604 -8.06 -17.24 32.56
N TYR A 605 -7.20 -18.12 32.07
CA TYR A 605 -6.94 -19.44 32.67
C TYR A 605 -5.50 -19.59 33.16
N GLN A 606 -5.32 -20.57 34.05
CA GLN A 606 -4.01 -21.05 34.50
C GLN A 606 -4.07 -22.58 34.67
N ALA A 607 -3.16 -23.30 34.04
CA ALA A 607 -3.03 -24.74 34.13
C ALA A 607 -2.41 -25.14 35.49
N LYS A 608 -2.90 -26.19 36.10
CA LYS A 608 -2.39 -26.71 37.40
C LYS A 608 -1.07 -27.46 37.25
N ASP A 609 -0.87 -28.04 36.09
CA ASP A 609 0.25 -28.89 35.70
C ASP A 609 1.16 -28.20 34.67
N ALA A 610 1.19 -26.86 34.69
CA ALA A 610 2.08 -26.11 33.83
C ALA A 610 3.56 -26.42 34.09
N ASP A 611 4.31 -26.64 33.02
CA ASP A 611 5.77 -26.84 33.09
C ASP A 611 6.51 -25.60 33.58
N LEU A 612 6.02 -24.42 33.18
CA LEU A 612 6.56 -23.12 33.54
C LEU A 612 5.45 -22.15 33.90
N THR A 613 5.66 -21.34 34.95
CA THR A 613 4.92 -20.08 35.18
C THR A 613 5.87 -18.92 34.97
N LEU A 614 5.59 -18.10 33.96
CA LEU A 614 6.34 -16.89 33.59
C LEU A 614 5.53 -15.66 33.99
N THR A 615 6.12 -14.80 34.82
CA THR A 615 5.59 -13.46 35.16
C THR A 615 6.48 -12.43 34.51
N ILE A 616 5.94 -11.66 33.58
CA ILE A 616 6.69 -10.68 32.78
C ILE A 616 5.79 -9.50 32.44
N SER A 617 6.36 -8.29 32.35
CA SER A 617 5.62 -7.12 31.91
C SER A 617 5.29 -7.14 30.41
N ARG A 618 4.25 -6.41 30.00
CA ARG A 618 3.93 -6.19 28.58
C ARG A 618 5.12 -5.59 27.82
N MET A 619 5.83 -4.65 28.46
CA MET A 619 7.08 -4.10 27.91
C MET A 619 8.13 -5.20 27.73
N GLY A 620 8.25 -6.13 28.67
CA GLY A 620 9.16 -7.25 28.56
C GLY A 620 8.85 -8.16 27.37
N LEU A 621 7.57 -8.42 27.10
CA LEU A 621 7.14 -9.15 25.89
C LEU A 621 7.51 -8.37 24.61
N ALA A 622 7.25 -7.06 24.56
CA ALA A 622 7.60 -6.22 23.41
C ALA A 622 9.12 -6.18 23.15
N LEU A 623 9.93 -6.10 24.20
CA LEU A 623 11.41 -6.16 24.08
C LEU A 623 11.89 -7.53 23.56
N ALA A 624 11.23 -8.62 23.96
CA ALA A 624 11.53 -9.96 23.45
C ALA A 624 11.16 -10.08 21.96
N MET A 625 10.01 -9.54 21.56
CA MET A 625 9.54 -9.57 20.19
C MET A 625 10.43 -8.76 19.23
N THR A 626 10.86 -7.58 19.67
CA THR A 626 11.75 -6.70 18.89
C THR A 626 13.23 -7.12 18.97
N GLY A 627 13.55 -8.23 19.64
CA GLY A 627 14.92 -8.71 19.81
C GLY A 627 15.81 -7.87 20.73
N LYS A 628 15.30 -6.77 21.27
CA LYS A 628 16.08 -5.86 22.14
C LYS A 628 16.52 -6.49 23.44
N LYS A 629 15.76 -7.45 24.01
CA LYS A 629 16.12 -8.21 25.20
C LYS A 629 15.40 -9.54 25.23
N THR A 630 16.14 -10.66 25.22
CA THR A 630 15.55 -11.99 25.23
C THR A 630 14.81 -12.30 26.55
N LEU A 631 13.83 -13.21 26.52
CA LEU A 631 13.15 -13.66 27.73
C LEU A 631 14.15 -14.21 28.76
N LYS A 632 15.18 -14.92 28.30
CA LYS A 632 16.22 -15.50 29.15
C LYS A 632 17.05 -14.41 29.87
N ASP A 633 17.41 -13.33 29.15
CA ASP A 633 18.16 -12.22 29.75
C ASP A 633 17.29 -11.46 30.77
N GLN A 634 16.00 -11.27 30.46
CA GLN A 634 15.06 -10.63 31.37
C GLN A 634 14.87 -11.44 32.67
N ILE A 635 14.86 -12.79 32.56
CA ILE A 635 14.81 -13.65 33.75
C ILE A 635 16.12 -13.54 34.56
N ALA A 636 17.27 -13.53 33.87
CA ALA A 636 18.58 -13.41 34.53
C ALA A 636 18.77 -12.08 35.25
N ASP A 637 18.27 -10.98 34.67
CA ASP A 637 18.35 -9.63 35.23
C ASP A 637 17.27 -9.35 36.30
N GLY A 638 16.27 -10.22 36.44
CA GLY A 638 15.17 -10.08 37.40
C GLY A 638 13.99 -9.25 36.90
N ASP A 639 13.96 -8.84 35.62
CA ASP A 639 12.86 -8.14 34.98
C ASP A 639 11.66 -9.06 34.72
N ALA A 640 11.91 -10.37 34.65
CA ALA A 640 10.90 -11.41 34.57
C ALA A 640 11.14 -12.47 35.64
N LYS A 641 10.06 -13.11 36.10
CA LYS A 641 10.14 -14.21 37.08
C LYS A 641 9.67 -15.50 36.45
N ALA A 642 10.48 -16.55 36.53
CA ALA A 642 10.19 -17.88 36.06
C ALA A 642 10.10 -18.87 37.24
N VAL A 643 9.07 -19.72 37.27
CA VAL A 643 8.90 -20.79 38.25
C VAL A 643 8.57 -22.08 37.48
N GLY A 644 9.43 -23.09 37.59
CA GLY A 644 9.31 -24.35 36.88
C GLY A 644 10.45 -24.60 35.89
N ASN A 645 10.15 -25.28 34.80
CA ASN A 645 11.13 -25.68 33.78
C ASN A 645 11.37 -24.55 32.75
N VAL A 646 12.46 -23.82 32.90
CA VAL A 646 12.82 -22.70 31.97
C VAL A 646 13.26 -23.22 30.61
N ASP A 647 13.62 -24.49 30.45
CA ASP A 647 14.08 -25.07 29.17
C ASP A 647 12.98 -25.07 28.10
N VAL A 648 11.70 -25.01 28.52
CA VAL A 648 10.58 -24.90 27.57
C VAL A 648 10.63 -23.61 26.72
N LEU A 649 11.20 -22.53 27.26
CA LEU A 649 11.42 -21.29 26.47
C LEU A 649 12.51 -21.50 25.38
N THR A 650 13.55 -22.25 25.69
CA THR A 650 14.57 -22.63 24.71
C THR A 650 14.00 -23.58 23.66
N GLN A 651 13.16 -24.55 24.09
CA GLN A 651 12.45 -25.43 23.15
C GLN A 651 11.55 -24.63 22.21
N LEU A 652 10.73 -23.72 22.72
CA LEU A 652 9.90 -22.84 21.90
C LEU A 652 10.76 -22.03 20.92
N ALA A 653 11.80 -21.34 21.42
CA ALA A 653 12.67 -20.53 20.57
C ALA A 653 13.34 -21.33 19.44
N SER A 654 13.67 -22.61 19.67
CA SER A 654 14.27 -23.48 18.65
C SER A 654 13.33 -23.84 17.50
N THR A 655 12.03 -23.65 17.67
CA THR A 655 11.01 -23.91 16.64
C THR A 655 10.71 -22.68 15.80
N LEU A 656 11.07 -21.48 16.27
CA LEU A 656 10.71 -20.25 15.60
C LEU A 656 11.51 -20.03 14.31
N VAL A 657 10.84 -19.48 13.32
CA VAL A 657 11.40 -19.03 12.04
C VAL A 657 11.19 -17.53 11.94
N HIS A 658 12.26 -16.78 11.71
CA HIS A 658 12.18 -15.38 11.40
C HIS A 658 11.82 -15.19 9.93
N PHE A 659 10.80 -14.42 9.66
CA PHE A 659 10.36 -14.13 8.29
C PHE A 659 11.23 -13.02 7.70
N SER A 660 11.52 -13.15 6.40
CA SER A 660 12.24 -12.18 5.61
C SER A 660 11.34 -11.70 4.47
N ASN A 661 11.51 -10.44 4.07
CA ASN A 661 10.81 -9.86 2.91
C ASN A 661 11.52 -10.19 1.59
N ASP A 662 12.61 -10.96 1.60
CA ASP A 662 13.49 -11.23 0.45
C ASP A 662 13.11 -12.47 -0.37
N PHE A 663 11.83 -12.84 -0.42
CA PHE A 663 11.36 -13.93 -1.26
C PHE A 663 11.01 -13.48 -2.68
N GLU A 664 11.27 -14.35 -3.66
CA GLU A 664 10.96 -14.08 -5.07
C GLU A 664 9.46 -14.04 -5.33
N ILE A 665 9.01 -13.03 -6.07
CA ILE A 665 7.67 -12.99 -6.70
C ILE A 665 7.77 -13.49 -8.14
N LEU A 666 8.82 -13.07 -8.84
CA LEU A 666 9.17 -13.57 -10.17
C LEU A 666 10.42 -14.47 -10.06
N PRO A 667 10.44 -15.64 -10.72
CA PRO A 667 11.51 -16.61 -10.53
C PRO A 667 12.85 -16.11 -11.07
N GLY A 668 13.94 -16.44 -10.35
CA GLY A 668 15.31 -16.09 -10.72
C GLY A 668 15.63 -14.61 -10.58
N THR A 669 14.90 -13.87 -9.71
CA THR A 669 15.15 -12.46 -9.42
C THR A 669 15.97 -12.26 -8.16
N LYS A 670 16.05 -13.25 -7.27
CA LYS A 670 16.93 -13.21 -6.10
C LYS A 670 18.38 -13.47 -6.52
N THR A 671 19.26 -12.49 -6.31
CA THR A 671 20.71 -12.69 -6.46
C THR A 671 21.18 -13.69 -5.41
N ALA A 672 21.97 -14.70 -5.81
CA ALA A 672 22.57 -15.61 -4.85
C ALA A 672 23.50 -14.77 -3.94
N LYS A 673 23.20 -14.71 -2.64
CA LYS A 673 24.13 -14.17 -1.65
C LYS A 673 25.38 -15.02 -1.72
N THR A 674 26.57 -14.40 -1.82
CA THR A 674 27.83 -15.11 -1.69
C THR A 674 27.92 -15.66 -0.26
N GLU A 675 28.51 -16.84 -0.05
CA GLU A 675 28.63 -17.47 1.28
C GLU A 675 29.28 -16.57 2.35
N MET A 676 29.90 -15.46 1.97
CA MET A 676 30.45 -14.43 2.88
C MET A 676 29.38 -13.57 3.55
N ASP A 677 28.18 -13.45 2.95
CA ASP A 677 27.11 -12.57 3.47
C ASP A 677 26.25 -13.25 4.57
N SER A 678 26.44 -14.55 4.81
CA SER A 678 25.62 -15.30 5.77
C SER A 678 26.14 -15.24 7.21
N GLU A 679 27.40 -14.89 7.44
CA GLU A 679 27.97 -14.75 8.80
C GLU A 679 27.82 -13.33 9.37
N ASP A 680 27.71 -12.30 8.52
CA ASP A 680 27.56 -10.90 8.98
C ASP A 680 26.10 -10.51 9.27
N PHE A 681 25.12 -11.27 8.80
CA PHE A 681 23.70 -10.91 8.93
C PHE A 681 23.07 -11.15 10.31
N GLU A 682 23.74 -11.97 11.16
CA GLU A 682 23.31 -12.11 12.56
C GLU A 682 23.70 -10.90 13.43
N VAL A 683 24.64 -10.07 12.97
CA VAL A 683 25.15 -8.91 13.72
C VAL A 683 24.54 -7.59 13.26
N ASP A 684 24.35 -7.40 11.94
CA ASP A 684 23.93 -6.11 11.35
C ASP A 684 22.45 -5.73 11.59
N PHE A 685 21.55 -6.71 11.80
CA PHE A 685 20.14 -6.40 12.10
C PHE A 685 19.98 -5.72 13.48
N TYR A 686 20.96 -5.92 14.37
CA TYR A 686 20.97 -5.32 15.71
C TYR A 686 21.75 -3.99 15.79
N GLU A 687 22.69 -3.71 14.89
CA GLU A 687 23.51 -2.50 14.91
C GLU A 687 22.83 -1.33 14.18
N ASN A 688 22.09 -1.55 13.09
CA ASN A 688 21.39 -0.49 12.34
C ASN A 688 20.12 0.03 12.99
N MET A 689 19.71 -0.48 14.18
CA MET A 689 18.63 0.10 14.98
C MET A 689 19.14 1.03 16.11
N HIS A 690 20.46 1.33 16.13
CA HIS A 690 21.08 2.18 17.14
C HIS A 690 21.67 3.49 16.60
N GLU A 691 21.59 3.77 15.29
CA GLU A 691 21.85 5.09 14.70
C GLU A 691 20.52 5.70 14.16
#